data_d04cc5733e8502d418cae21e92c0b193
#
_entry.id   d04cc5733e8502d418cae21e92c0b193
#
_cell.length_a   1.000
_cell.length_b   1.000
_cell.length_c   1.000
_cell.angle_alpha   90.00
_cell.angle_beta   90.00
_cell.angle_gamma   90.00
#
_symmetry.space_group_name_H-M   'P 1'
#
loop_
_entity.id
_entity.type
_entity.pdbx_description
1 polymer ?
#
loop_
_entity_poly.entity_id
_entity_poly.type
_entity_poly.pdbx_seq_one_letter_code
_entity_poly.pdbx_strand_id
1 'polypeptide(L)'
;MFKQTTALLIFLFAFVSISYSQNRGTVFGTVLDEKNKPAEQVSVSVFGLPGAAKTDIYGNYSITVPADTTVELVFSNIGYKTERISIRLKNGEKRQLNKTLVTDAVSLPIADVHNDNRDNATMQTLSPKVLEGLANPSGNFEALLKTTMAVVSNNELSSEYSVRGGSFDENLVYVNDIEIYRPFLVRSGEQEGLSFVNGSMVENVYFSAGGFEAKYGDKLSSVLDVKYRKPRKRFAGSASASLLGGELTLEGTDAKKKFTYIVGVRQKSSQYILKSLDTKGEYKPSATDFQAYLTYQLSPRTELAILGNYNRNQYKVVPVNRETEFGTVNEALRFTVYFEGQEIDNYKTGTGAVTLTHRVDSNFRMKFIASAFKTQESETFDILGQYFIDQLENDLGSSSFGDVAFNRGVGSFLQHARNELTATVYNFEHKGYYLSNNEKNYFQYGIKYQHENIDDKLNEWIYLDSAGFSIPNPFDSIIEINSVLKAKNKLQSDRFSGFVENTTEFGKLHSFKLNYGIRASYWTVNQDLVFSPRVSAIYMPPNRKRLLFKLATGIYYQPPFYREMRSLEGVLNKNLKAQSAFHLVLGSEYTFLGFGREFKFVTEAYYKKLNDNVPYEIDNLRLRYFANNNATGYAYGIDFRLNGEFVEGAESWISLGLLNTKEDIKGDYYYDYYNEAGEKIIPGYTFDQTPADSIYYNPGYIPRPTDQRLTFSMYFQDYLPKFPSFKVYLALILGTGLPFGPPGDERYKDIYRYPPYRRVDIGFAKVFIDEDVKKQYRLKLFNHVRALSLSLEVFNLLQVNNTVSYLWIEDVTGRTYAIPNYLTARQLNLRLNVKF
;
A
#
# COMPACT_ATOMS: atom_id res chain seq x y z
N MET A 1 20.97 27.21 14.78
CA MET A 1 20.42 25.99 14.20
C MET A 1 21.21 25.48 12.97
N PHE A 2 21.63 26.30 12.03
CA PHE A 2 22.41 25.88 10.85
C PHE A 2 23.81 25.30 11.11
N LYS A 3 24.50 25.67 12.20
CA LYS A 3 25.84 25.16 12.53
C LYS A 3 25.87 23.74 13.14
N GLN A 4 24.79 23.27 13.72
CA GLN A 4 24.70 21.93 14.33
C GLN A 4 24.29 20.84 13.32
N THR A 5 23.54 21.20 12.29
CA THR A 5 23.17 20.28 11.18
C THR A 5 24.33 20.01 10.24
N THR A 6 25.23 20.97 10.03
CA THR A 6 26.43 20.80 9.20
C THR A 6 27.45 19.88 9.88
N ALA A 7 27.55 19.93 11.21
CA ALA A 7 28.45 19.06 11.98
C ALA A 7 27.96 17.59 11.96
N LEU A 8 26.63 17.36 11.98
CA LEU A 8 26.07 16.01 11.91
C LEU A 8 26.25 15.38 10.53
N LEU A 9 26.13 16.16 9.46
CA LEU A 9 26.38 15.72 8.09
C LEU A 9 27.88 15.41 7.84
N ILE A 10 28.77 16.19 8.41
CA ILE A 10 30.23 15.95 8.32
C ILE A 10 30.61 14.72 9.15
N PHE A 11 29.96 14.45 10.29
CA PHE A 11 30.19 13.25 11.09
C PHE A 11 29.69 11.97 10.38
N LEU A 12 28.61 12.05 9.60
CA LEU A 12 28.12 10.95 8.76
C LEU A 12 29.03 10.67 7.56
N PHE A 13 29.72 11.69 7.00
CA PHE A 13 30.64 11.51 5.87
C PHE A 13 32.06 11.08 6.29
N ALA A 14 32.46 11.35 7.54
CA ALA A 14 33.80 11.00 8.04
C ALA A 14 33.97 9.49 8.36
N PHE A 15 32.88 8.68 8.37
CA PHE A 15 32.97 7.23 8.60
C PHE A 15 33.19 6.38 7.35
N VAL A 16 33.40 6.98 6.16
CA VAL A 16 33.49 6.26 4.87
C VAL A 16 34.91 5.97 4.42
N SER A 17 35.88 5.84 5.27
CA SER A 17 37.23 5.53 4.76
C SER A 17 38.07 4.67 5.71
N ILE A 18 37.81 3.36 5.75
CA ILE A 18 38.88 2.36 5.90
C ILE A 18 38.41 1.07 5.19
N SER A 19 38.63 1.00 3.89
CA SER A 19 38.50 -0.25 3.15
C SER A 19 39.75 -1.08 3.33
N TYR A 20 39.69 -2.12 4.15
CA TYR A 20 40.65 -3.20 4.04
C TYR A 20 40.38 -3.96 2.75
N SER A 21 41.29 -3.88 1.78
CA SER A 21 41.26 -4.72 0.58
C SER A 21 41.37 -6.19 1.01
N GLN A 22 40.26 -6.90 1.07
CA GLN A 22 40.30 -8.35 1.12
C GLN A 22 40.69 -8.87 -0.27
N ASN A 23 41.62 -9.81 -0.34
CA ASN A 23 41.99 -10.52 -1.58
C ASN A 23 40.73 -11.19 -2.13
N ARG A 24 40.26 -10.76 -3.31
CA ARG A 24 39.00 -11.22 -3.90
C ARG A 24 39.20 -11.61 -5.37
N GLY A 25 38.49 -12.65 -5.79
CA GLY A 25 38.35 -13.04 -7.18
C GLY A 25 36.86 -12.92 -7.61
N THR A 26 36.61 -12.95 -8.90
CA THR A 26 35.21 -12.88 -9.44
C THR A 26 34.94 -14.12 -10.25
N VAL A 27 33.79 -14.78 -9.98
CA VAL A 27 33.23 -15.85 -10.81
C VAL A 27 32.02 -15.31 -11.55
N PHE A 28 31.98 -15.50 -12.83
CA PHE A 28 30.88 -15.08 -13.68
C PHE A 28 30.55 -16.17 -14.70
N GLY A 29 29.35 -16.17 -15.21
CA GLY A 29 28.94 -17.16 -16.21
C GLY A 29 27.45 -17.17 -16.43
N THR A 30 26.97 -18.21 -17.12
CA THR A 30 25.55 -18.39 -17.45
C THR A 30 25.05 -19.68 -16.85
N VAL A 31 23.88 -19.62 -16.23
CA VAL A 31 23.16 -20.79 -15.74
C VAL A 31 22.02 -21.10 -16.69
N LEU A 32 21.96 -22.34 -17.15
CA LEU A 32 20.94 -22.84 -18.06
C LEU A 32 20.11 -23.94 -17.38
N ASP A 33 18.95 -24.22 -17.86
CA ASP A 33 18.16 -25.41 -17.52
C ASP A 33 18.55 -26.62 -18.42
N GLU A 34 17.93 -27.77 -18.17
CA GLU A 34 18.15 -29.00 -18.96
C GLU A 34 17.77 -28.87 -20.45
N LYS A 35 16.94 -27.88 -20.78
CA LYS A 35 16.51 -27.57 -22.17
C LYS A 35 17.38 -26.49 -22.81
N ASN A 36 18.53 -26.15 -22.21
CA ASN A 36 19.43 -25.07 -22.61
C ASN A 36 18.78 -23.67 -22.64
N LYS A 37 17.70 -23.45 -21.87
CA LYS A 37 17.14 -22.11 -21.66
C LYS A 37 17.85 -21.42 -20.50
N PRO A 38 17.98 -20.07 -20.56
CA PRO A 38 18.50 -19.31 -19.43
C PRO A 38 17.69 -19.55 -18.15
N ALA A 39 18.34 -19.92 -17.07
CA ALA A 39 17.73 -20.08 -15.76
C ALA A 39 17.82 -18.78 -14.98
N GLU A 40 16.72 -18.04 -14.94
CA GLU A 40 16.60 -16.76 -14.21
C GLU A 40 16.38 -16.98 -12.72
N GLN A 41 16.77 -15.99 -11.88
CA GLN A 41 16.57 -16.00 -10.42
C GLN A 41 17.25 -17.17 -9.70
N VAL A 42 18.22 -17.81 -10.30
CA VAL A 42 19.05 -18.80 -9.62
C VAL A 42 19.91 -18.06 -8.61
N SER A 43 19.83 -18.46 -7.35
CA SER A 43 20.69 -17.97 -6.30
C SER A 43 22.08 -18.63 -6.41
N VAL A 44 23.10 -17.82 -6.64
CA VAL A 44 24.52 -18.25 -6.65
C VAL A 44 25.16 -17.64 -5.42
N SER A 45 25.52 -18.47 -4.45
CA SER A 45 26.11 -18.05 -3.17
C SER A 45 27.40 -18.80 -2.88
N VAL A 46 28.20 -18.27 -1.96
CA VAL A 46 29.35 -18.97 -1.41
C VAL A 46 28.93 -19.66 -0.11
N PHE A 47 29.13 -20.96 -0.01
CA PHE A 47 28.75 -21.70 1.19
C PHE A 47 29.44 -21.15 2.44
N GLY A 48 28.63 -20.81 3.45
CA GLY A 48 29.14 -20.30 4.72
C GLY A 48 29.48 -18.79 4.73
N LEU A 49 29.30 -18.08 3.62
CA LEU A 49 29.49 -16.62 3.57
C LEU A 49 28.15 -15.92 3.27
N PRO A 50 27.93 -14.72 3.82
CA PRO A 50 26.76 -13.92 3.50
C PRO A 50 26.84 -13.37 2.09
N GLY A 51 25.69 -13.26 1.40
CA GLY A 51 25.56 -12.73 0.05
C GLY A 51 25.31 -13.80 -0.99
N ALA A 52 24.44 -13.48 -1.95
CA ALA A 52 24.14 -14.31 -3.10
C ALA A 52 23.92 -13.42 -4.31
N ALA A 53 24.54 -13.76 -5.45
CA ALA A 53 24.14 -13.21 -6.74
C ALA A 53 22.92 -13.98 -7.25
N LYS A 54 22.03 -13.30 -7.96
CA LYS A 54 20.95 -13.94 -8.69
C LYS A 54 21.22 -13.87 -10.18
N THR A 55 20.86 -14.93 -10.90
CA THR A 55 20.94 -14.89 -12.36
C THR A 55 19.89 -13.93 -12.93
N ASP A 56 20.31 -13.18 -13.94
CA ASP A 56 19.43 -12.33 -14.74
C ASP A 56 18.50 -13.15 -15.66
N ILE A 57 17.65 -12.47 -16.41
CA ILE A 57 16.74 -13.08 -17.41
C ILE A 57 17.44 -13.89 -18.51
N TYR A 58 18.75 -13.69 -18.68
CA TYR A 58 19.59 -14.45 -19.62
C TYR A 58 20.37 -15.56 -18.92
N GLY A 59 20.10 -15.78 -17.62
CA GLY A 59 20.82 -16.73 -16.80
C GLY A 59 22.22 -16.30 -16.40
N ASN A 60 22.64 -15.06 -16.67
CA ASN A 60 24.00 -14.62 -16.34
C ASN A 60 24.10 -14.24 -14.87
N TYR A 61 25.26 -14.54 -14.26
CA TYR A 61 25.58 -14.16 -12.90
C TYR A 61 27.01 -13.67 -12.79
N SER A 62 27.29 -12.90 -11.75
CA SER A 62 28.63 -12.51 -11.34
C SER A 62 28.67 -12.43 -9.82
N ILE A 63 29.57 -13.18 -9.19
CA ILE A 63 29.74 -13.21 -7.75
C ILE A 63 31.20 -13.01 -7.39
N THR A 64 31.45 -12.16 -6.39
CA THR A 64 32.77 -11.94 -5.84
C THR A 64 33.02 -12.94 -4.71
N VAL A 65 34.16 -13.63 -4.75
CA VAL A 65 34.51 -14.68 -3.80
C VAL A 65 35.88 -14.38 -3.15
N PRO A 66 36.15 -14.83 -1.92
CA PRO A 66 37.46 -14.75 -1.31
C PRO A 66 38.51 -15.43 -2.21
N ALA A 67 39.65 -14.76 -2.43
CA ALA A 67 40.74 -15.31 -3.19
C ALA A 67 41.73 -16.07 -2.25
N ASP A 68 42.61 -16.87 -2.86
CA ASP A 68 43.65 -17.66 -2.24
C ASP A 68 43.15 -18.73 -1.24
N THR A 69 41.84 -18.94 -1.16
CA THR A 69 41.19 -20.01 -0.38
C THR A 69 40.27 -20.82 -1.27
N THR A 70 39.99 -22.06 -0.88
CA THR A 70 39.00 -22.88 -1.57
C THR A 70 37.62 -22.52 -1.03
N VAL A 71 36.69 -22.08 -1.88
CA VAL A 71 35.31 -21.74 -1.56
C VAL A 71 34.36 -22.67 -2.34
N GLU A 72 33.22 -22.96 -1.76
CA GLU A 72 32.19 -23.78 -2.38
C GLU A 72 31.07 -22.85 -2.89
N LEU A 73 30.90 -22.76 -4.21
CA LEU A 73 29.76 -22.07 -4.84
C LEU A 73 28.54 -22.96 -4.80
N VAL A 74 27.42 -22.41 -4.38
CA VAL A 74 26.13 -23.07 -4.29
C VAL A 74 25.17 -22.44 -5.29
N PHE A 75 24.70 -23.22 -6.25
CA PHE A 75 23.66 -22.85 -7.20
C PHE A 75 22.34 -23.45 -6.74
N SER A 76 21.36 -22.62 -6.41
CA SER A 76 20.08 -23.08 -5.92
C SER A 76 18.93 -22.32 -6.57
N ASN A 77 17.91 -23.02 -6.99
CA ASN A 77 16.63 -22.44 -7.44
C ASN A 77 15.51 -23.43 -7.15
N ILE A 78 14.29 -22.90 -7.04
CA ILE A 78 13.10 -23.72 -6.82
C ILE A 78 12.88 -24.64 -8.02
N GLY A 79 12.77 -25.95 -7.77
CA GLY A 79 12.55 -26.96 -8.83
C GLY A 79 13.81 -27.59 -9.40
N TYR A 80 14.99 -27.14 -8.98
CA TYR A 80 16.25 -27.69 -9.43
C TYR A 80 17.03 -28.30 -8.27
N LYS A 81 17.85 -29.31 -8.53
CA LYS A 81 18.82 -29.82 -7.56
C LYS A 81 19.82 -28.73 -7.21
N THR A 82 20.04 -28.53 -5.92
CA THR A 82 21.10 -27.64 -5.45
C THR A 82 22.45 -28.23 -5.83
N GLU A 83 23.18 -27.50 -6.66
CA GLU A 83 24.52 -27.89 -7.11
C GLU A 83 25.60 -27.14 -6.32
N ARG A 84 26.71 -27.83 -5.99
CA ARG A 84 27.82 -27.27 -5.26
C ARG A 84 29.12 -27.50 -6.03
N ILE A 85 29.96 -26.47 -6.15
CA ILE A 85 31.20 -26.51 -6.92
C ILE A 85 32.29 -25.84 -6.10
N SER A 86 33.35 -26.61 -5.79
CA SER A 86 34.51 -26.09 -5.11
C SER A 86 35.44 -25.37 -6.11
N ILE A 87 35.80 -24.13 -5.81
CA ILE A 87 36.68 -23.32 -6.63
C ILE A 87 37.77 -22.65 -5.75
N ARG A 88 38.88 -22.34 -6.36
CA ARG A 88 39.94 -21.53 -5.77
C ARG A 88 40.42 -20.53 -6.80
N LEU A 89 40.40 -19.24 -6.47
CA LEU A 89 40.86 -18.13 -7.32
C LEU A 89 42.06 -17.44 -6.69
N LYS A 90 42.92 -16.88 -7.53
CA LYS A 90 43.95 -15.94 -7.11
C LYS A 90 43.35 -14.52 -6.94
N ASN A 91 44.06 -13.67 -6.21
CA ASN A 91 43.61 -12.29 -6.04
C ASN A 91 43.49 -11.57 -7.40
N GLY A 92 42.31 -10.97 -7.64
CA GLY A 92 41.97 -10.29 -8.89
C GLY A 92 41.59 -11.23 -10.06
N GLU A 93 41.64 -12.56 -9.89
CA GLU A 93 41.29 -13.52 -10.96
C GLU A 93 39.80 -13.45 -11.28
N LYS A 94 39.52 -13.42 -12.58
CA LYS A 94 38.14 -13.55 -13.12
C LYS A 94 38.01 -14.91 -13.81
N ARG A 95 37.08 -15.76 -13.34
CA ARG A 95 36.86 -17.09 -13.91
C ARG A 95 35.45 -17.22 -14.42
N GLN A 96 35.34 -17.66 -15.67
CA GLN A 96 34.03 -18.00 -16.23
C GLN A 96 33.64 -19.42 -15.80
N LEU A 97 32.43 -19.58 -15.27
CA LEU A 97 31.84 -20.84 -14.87
C LEU A 97 30.38 -20.91 -15.33
N ASN A 98 30.13 -21.65 -16.40
CA ASN A 98 28.77 -21.90 -16.87
C ASN A 98 28.23 -23.18 -16.21
N LYS A 99 26.95 -23.18 -15.86
CA LYS A 99 26.32 -24.34 -15.21
C LYS A 99 24.97 -24.63 -15.82
N THR A 100 24.67 -25.92 -16.00
CA THR A 100 23.32 -26.41 -16.31
C THR A 100 22.73 -27.02 -15.04
N LEU A 101 21.56 -26.55 -14.62
CA LEU A 101 20.83 -27.10 -13.49
C LEU A 101 19.96 -28.25 -13.92
N VAL A 102 19.99 -29.33 -13.14
CA VAL A 102 19.16 -30.52 -13.34
C VAL A 102 17.90 -30.39 -12.51
N THR A 103 16.76 -30.67 -13.13
CA THR A 103 15.46 -30.65 -12.44
C THR A 103 15.44 -31.65 -11.29
N ASP A 104 14.97 -31.27 -10.12
CA ASP A 104 14.80 -32.19 -8.99
C ASP A 104 13.57 -33.05 -9.24
N ALA A 105 13.80 -34.28 -9.78
CA ALA A 105 12.74 -35.24 -10.12
C ALA A 105 12.06 -35.87 -8.89
N VAL A 106 12.44 -35.55 -7.66
CA VAL A 106 11.72 -35.97 -6.46
C VAL A 106 10.45 -35.15 -6.36
N SER A 107 9.35 -35.72 -6.87
CA SER A 107 7.94 -35.30 -6.76
C SER A 107 7.75 -33.97 -6.02
N LEU A 108 7.98 -32.89 -6.71
CA LEU A 108 7.45 -31.61 -6.28
C LEU A 108 5.92 -31.76 -6.28
N PRO A 109 5.22 -31.43 -5.18
CA PRO A 109 3.81 -31.13 -5.30
C PRO A 109 3.69 -30.10 -6.43
N ILE A 110 2.56 -30.09 -7.16
CA ILE A 110 2.37 -29.26 -8.36
C ILE A 110 3.01 -27.89 -8.12
N ALA A 111 4.30 -27.79 -8.30
CA ALA A 111 4.97 -26.53 -8.37
C ALA A 111 4.47 -25.93 -9.67
N ASP A 112 3.89 -24.74 -9.59
CA ASP A 112 3.61 -23.95 -10.78
C ASP A 112 4.95 -23.74 -11.50
N VAL A 113 5.28 -24.65 -12.40
CA VAL A 113 6.51 -24.63 -13.23
C VAL A 113 6.43 -23.44 -14.20
N HIS A 114 5.23 -22.90 -14.37
CA HIS A 114 4.97 -21.64 -15.06
C HIS A 114 4.58 -20.60 -13.99
N ASN A 115 5.51 -19.77 -13.65
CA ASN A 115 5.26 -18.57 -12.87
C ASN A 115 4.43 -17.63 -13.75
N ASP A 116 3.12 -17.67 -13.56
CA ASP A 116 2.13 -16.90 -14.35
C ASP A 116 2.43 -15.39 -14.43
N ASN A 117 3.37 -14.89 -13.66
CA ASN A 117 3.68 -13.45 -13.54
C ASN A 117 5.13 -13.07 -13.90
N ARG A 118 5.99 -14.03 -14.28
CA ARG A 118 7.41 -13.74 -14.61
C ARG A 118 7.60 -12.82 -15.81
N ASP A 119 6.64 -12.78 -16.69
CA ASP A 119 6.78 -12.24 -18.03
C ASP A 119 5.83 -11.10 -18.35
N ASN A 120 5.21 -10.50 -17.32
CA ASN A 120 4.32 -9.37 -17.50
C ASN A 120 5.11 -8.06 -17.59
N ALA A 121 4.79 -7.25 -18.61
CA ALA A 121 5.47 -5.99 -18.87
C ALA A 121 5.46 -5.01 -17.68
N THR A 122 4.40 -5.00 -16.88
CA THR A 122 4.20 -4.02 -15.82
C THR A 122 4.31 -4.58 -14.42
N MET A 123 4.40 -5.91 -14.24
CA MET A 123 4.54 -6.54 -12.93
C MET A 123 5.97 -6.43 -12.40
N GLN A 124 6.08 -5.95 -11.16
CA GLN A 124 7.31 -5.92 -10.38
C GLN A 124 7.23 -6.97 -9.29
N THR A 125 8.29 -7.75 -9.12
CA THR A 125 8.40 -8.68 -7.99
C THR A 125 9.00 -7.93 -6.80
N LEU A 126 8.33 -8.01 -5.65
CA LEU A 126 8.80 -7.42 -4.40
C LEU A 126 9.21 -8.51 -3.42
N SER A 127 10.30 -8.31 -2.70
CA SER A 127 10.76 -9.27 -1.69
C SER A 127 10.03 -9.06 -0.36
N PRO A 128 9.25 -10.04 0.13
CA PRO A 128 8.61 -9.93 1.44
C PRO A 128 9.60 -9.90 2.60
N LYS A 129 10.86 -10.34 2.41
CA LYS A 129 11.92 -10.30 3.43
C LYS A 129 12.24 -8.88 3.92
N VAL A 130 11.98 -7.89 3.09
CA VAL A 130 12.18 -6.47 3.45
C VAL A 130 11.32 -6.06 4.66
N LEU A 131 10.13 -6.65 4.82
CA LEU A 131 9.27 -6.38 5.98
C LEU A 131 9.92 -6.72 7.32
N GLU A 132 10.87 -7.67 7.35
CA GLU A 132 11.60 -8.03 8.58
C GLU A 132 12.48 -6.90 9.08
N GLY A 133 13.01 -6.08 8.17
CA GLY A 133 13.87 -4.93 8.48
C GLY A 133 13.16 -3.58 8.42
N LEU A 134 11.96 -3.50 7.84
CA LEU A 134 11.24 -2.25 7.71
C LEU A 134 10.65 -1.82 9.05
N ALA A 135 11.01 -0.63 9.54
CA ALA A 135 10.35 0.01 10.66
C ALA A 135 8.92 0.39 10.22
N ASN A 136 7.92 -0.28 10.80
CA ASN A 136 6.55 -0.24 10.32
C ASN A 136 5.56 0.03 11.48
N PRO A 137 5.15 1.29 11.68
CA PRO A 137 4.22 1.65 12.76
C PRO A 137 2.81 1.07 12.55
N SER A 138 2.37 0.91 11.31
CA SER A 138 1.04 0.32 11.05
C SER A 138 1.01 -1.19 11.28
N GLY A 139 2.14 -1.88 11.20
CA GLY A 139 2.21 -3.34 11.21
C GLY A 139 1.57 -4.01 9.98
N ASN A 140 1.14 -3.23 8.98
CA ASN A 140 0.47 -3.71 7.80
C ASN A 140 1.45 -4.06 6.69
N PHE A 141 1.08 -5.02 5.84
CA PHE A 141 1.89 -5.47 4.70
C PHE A 141 2.13 -4.34 3.68
N GLU A 142 1.17 -3.45 3.50
CA GLU A 142 1.20 -2.36 2.53
C GLU A 142 2.31 -1.34 2.80
N ALA A 143 2.92 -1.35 3.98
CA ALA A 143 4.11 -0.56 4.26
C ALA A 143 5.28 -0.87 3.30
N LEU A 144 5.38 -2.11 2.80
CA LEU A 144 6.34 -2.47 1.76
C LEU A 144 6.08 -1.70 0.46
N LEU A 145 4.80 -1.56 0.08
CA LEU A 145 4.42 -0.84 -1.15
C LEU A 145 4.76 0.65 -1.07
N LYS A 146 4.59 1.27 0.10
CA LYS A 146 4.87 2.71 0.33
C LYS A 146 6.33 3.10 0.08
N THR A 147 7.24 2.14 0.07
CA THR A 147 8.66 2.34 -0.26
C THR A 147 8.97 2.07 -1.73
N THR A 148 7.98 1.67 -2.53
CA THR A 148 8.17 1.34 -3.93
C THR A 148 7.87 2.50 -4.86
N MET A 149 8.24 2.35 -6.13
CA MET A 149 7.94 3.30 -7.20
C MET A 149 6.42 3.42 -7.41
N ALA A 150 5.95 4.63 -7.73
CA ALA A 150 4.57 4.94 -8.10
C ALA A 150 3.52 4.87 -6.98
N VAL A 151 3.90 4.53 -5.76
CA VAL A 151 2.99 4.40 -4.61
C VAL A 151 3.13 5.59 -3.68
N VAL A 152 1.99 6.14 -3.28
CA VAL A 152 1.87 7.31 -2.40
C VAL A 152 1.01 6.95 -1.20
N SER A 153 1.45 7.34 -0.02
CA SER A 153 0.63 7.32 1.20
C SER A 153 1.19 8.34 2.19
N ASN A 154 0.35 9.28 2.58
CA ASN A 154 0.68 10.34 3.55
C ASN A 154 0.12 10.02 4.95
N ASN A 155 -0.25 8.78 5.19
CA ASN A 155 -0.74 8.33 6.50
C ASN A 155 -0.06 7.01 6.86
N GLU A 156 0.83 7.06 7.86
CA GLU A 156 1.57 5.88 8.32
C GLU A 156 0.70 4.87 9.07
N LEU A 157 -0.46 5.28 9.58
CA LEU A 157 -1.37 4.41 10.32
C LEU A 157 -2.29 3.62 9.38
N SER A 158 -2.48 4.10 8.14
CA SER A 158 -3.37 3.49 7.16
C SER A 158 -2.70 2.42 6.32
N SER A 159 -3.45 1.40 5.94
CA SER A 159 -3.09 0.43 4.89
C SER A 159 -3.41 0.95 3.48
N GLU A 160 -4.08 2.08 3.37
CA GLU A 160 -4.42 2.72 2.10
C GLU A 160 -3.20 3.27 1.39
N TYR A 161 -3.23 3.17 0.07
CA TYR A 161 -2.21 3.75 -0.81
C TYR A 161 -2.82 4.17 -2.13
N SER A 162 -2.32 5.26 -2.68
CA SER A 162 -2.66 5.77 -4.01
C SER A 162 -1.58 5.36 -5.01
N VAL A 163 -1.99 5.12 -6.26
CA VAL A 163 -1.05 4.72 -7.31
C VAL A 163 -1.29 5.57 -8.55
N ARG A 164 -0.26 6.35 -8.95
CA ARG A 164 -0.32 7.19 -10.17
C ARG A 164 -1.60 8.00 -10.27
N GLY A 165 -1.95 8.69 -9.22
CA GLY A 165 -3.12 9.57 -9.15
C GLY A 165 -4.46 8.87 -8.98
N GLY A 166 -4.51 7.56 -8.86
CA GLY A 166 -5.73 6.83 -8.49
C GLY A 166 -5.95 6.80 -6.98
N SER A 167 -7.20 6.71 -6.55
CA SER A 167 -7.55 6.55 -5.13
C SER A 167 -7.24 5.13 -4.64
N PHE A 168 -7.30 4.92 -3.33
CA PHE A 168 -7.05 3.58 -2.78
C PHE A 168 -8.13 2.56 -3.22
N ASP A 169 -9.35 3.00 -3.49
CA ASP A 169 -10.45 2.16 -3.96
C ASP A 169 -10.26 1.67 -5.41
N GLU A 170 -9.34 2.30 -6.15
CA GLU A 170 -8.97 1.91 -7.53
C GLU A 170 -7.90 0.79 -7.56
N ASN A 171 -7.46 0.25 -6.43
CA ASN A 171 -6.45 -0.78 -6.32
C ASN A 171 -7.08 -2.16 -6.13
N LEU A 172 -6.53 -3.16 -6.80
CA LEU A 172 -6.96 -4.55 -6.73
C LEU A 172 -5.97 -5.38 -5.91
N VAL A 173 -6.47 -6.17 -4.97
CA VAL A 173 -5.66 -7.06 -4.15
C VAL A 173 -6.11 -8.50 -4.32
N TYR A 174 -5.17 -9.38 -4.67
CA TYR A 174 -5.35 -10.82 -4.71
C TYR A 174 -4.47 -11.53 -3.70
N VAL A 175 -5.00 -12.58 -3.07
CA VAL A 175 -4.21 -13.55 -2.31
C VAL A 175 -4.52 -14.93 -2.85
N ASN A 176 -3.52 -15.62 -3.42
CA ASN A 176 -3.69 -16.94 -4.05
C ASN A 176 -4.82 -16.99 -5.10
N ASP A 177 -4.92 -15.98 -5.96
CA ASP A 177 -5.95 -15.77 -6.99
C ASP A 177 -7.34 -15.42 -6.46
N ILE A 178 -7.50 -15.21 -5.15
CA ILE A 178 -8.76 -14.83 -4.51
C ILE A 178 -8.76 -13.31 -4.30
N GLU A 179 -9.78 -12.63 -4.81
CA GLU A 179 -9.96 -11.19 -4.63
C GLU A 179 -10.29 -10.88 -3.16
N ILE A 180 -9.63 -9.87 -2.62
CA ILE A 180 -9.75 -9.46 -1.22
C ILE A 180 -10.54 -8.15 -1.13
N TYR A 181 -11.57 -8.17 -0.29
CA TYR A 181 -12.42 -7.03 0.00
C TYR A 181 -12.04 -6.40 1.35
N ARG A 182 -12.21 -5.08 1.45
CA ARG A 182 -12.01 -4.32 2.70
C ARG A 182 -13.37 -4.06 3.37
N PRO A 183 -13.40 -3.79 4.67
CA PRO A 183 -14.58 -3.26 5.32
C PRO A 183 -15.05 -1.95 4.67
N PHE A 184 -16.36 -1.69 4.67
CA PHE A 184 -16.98 -0.58 3.94
C PHE A 184 -17.04 0.73 4.73
N LEU A 185 -17.21 0.68 6.06
CA LEU A 185 -17.35 1.87 6.89
C LEU A 185 -16.01 2.39 7.42
N VAL A 186 -14.95 1.56 7.45
CA VAL A 186 -13.66 1.95 8.01
C VAL A 186 -13.18 3.26 7.38
N ARG A 187 -12.93 4.24 8.24
CA ARG A 187 -12.21 5.46 7.90
C ARG A 187 -10.73 5.16 7.91
N SER A 188 -9.96 5.94 7.17
CA SER A 188 -8.53 5.71 7.07
C SER A 188 -7.79 5.99 8.38
N GLY A 189 -6.71 5.26 8.63
CA GLY A 189 -5.74 5.55 9.68
C GLY A 189 -6.04 4.97 11.05
N GLU A 190 -6.55 5.76 11.95
CA GLU A 190 -6.66 5.39 13.38
C GLU A 190 -7.58 4.20 13.63
N GLN A 191 -8.67 4.11 12.88
CA GLN A 191 -9.67 3.04 12.99
C GLN A 191 -9.26 1.75 12.27
N GLU A 192 -8.26 1.82 11.39
CA GLU A 192 -7.78 0.64 10.70
C GLU A 192 -7.05 -0.32 11.65
N GLY A 193 -7.46 -1.56 11.61
CA GLY A 193 -6.78 -2.64 12.31
C GLY A 193 -5.65 -3.24 11.47
N LEU A 194 -5.71 -4.55 11.29
CA LEU A 194 -4.78 -5.31 10.45
C LEU A 194 -5.34 -5.45 9.03
N SER A 195 -4.51 -5.20 8.03
CA SER A 195 -4.82 -5.52 6.64
C SER A 195 -4.91 -7.05 6.45
N PHE A 196 -5.58 -7.48 5.37
CA PHE A 196 -5.75 -8.91 5.09
C PHE A 196 -4.42 -9.63 4.93
N VAL A 197 -3.47 -9.06 4.18
CA VAL A 197 -2.21 -9.76 3.87
C VAL A 197 -1.38 -9.95 5.13
N ASN A 198 -1.14 -11.22 5.48
CA ASN A 198 -0.21 -11.57 6.56
C ASN A 198 1.19 -11.77 5.99
N GLY A 199 2.10 -10.80 6.21
CA GLY A 199 3.45 -10.80 5.67
C GLY A 199 4.27 -12.04 6.03
N SER A 200 4.05 -12.62 7.21
CA SER A 200 4.75 -13.83 7.65
C SER A 200 4.35 -15.11 6.89
N MET A 201 3.21 -15.08 6.18
CA MET A 201 2.73 -16.20 5.35
C MET A 201 3.13 -16.07 3.87
N VAL A 202 3.64 -14.91 3.45
CA VAL A 202 3.89 -14.58 2.05
C VAL A 202 5.15 -15.28 1.50
N GLU A 203 5.05 -15.80 0.27
CA GLU A 203 6.18 -16.29 -0.53
C GLU A 203 6.59 -15.28 -1.61
N ASN A 204 5.62 -14.85 -2.42
CA ASN A 204 5.86 -13.94 -3.54
C ASN A 204 4.86 -12.79 -3.53
N VAL A 205 5.32 -11.64 -3.99
CA VAL A 205 4.53 -10.43 -4.15
C VAL A 205 4.77 -9.87 -5.53
N TYR A 206 3.69 -9.67 -6.27
CA TYR A 206 3.70 -9.07 -7.58
C TYR A 206 2.87 -7.79 -7.55
N PHE A 207 3.42 -6.71 -8.04
CA PHE A 207 2.77 -5.40 -8.03
C PHE A 207 2.85 -4.75 -9.40
N SER A 208 1.72 -4.23 -9.88
CA SER A 208 1.63 -3.43 -11.10
C SER A 208 1.00 -2.08 -10.80
N ALA A 209 1.67 -0.99 -11.18
CA ALA A 209 1.17 0.38 -11.04
C ALA A 209 0.33 0.86 -12.23
N GLY A 210 -0.21 -0.05 -13.04
CA GLY A 210 -1.06 0.21 -14.20
C GLY A 210 -0.58 -0.53 -15.44
N GLY A 211 -1.42 -0.62 -16.46
CA GLY A 211 -1.10 -1.38 -17.66
C GLY A 211 -1.16 -2.90 -17.45
N PHE A 212 -1.85 -3.40 -16.44
CA PHE A 212 -1.93 -4.81 -16.07
C PHE A 212 -2.81 -5.60 -17.06
N GLU A 213 -2.56 -6.91 -17.13
CA GLU A 213 -3.18 -7.87 -18.05
C GLU A 213 -4.69 -8.04 -17.87
N ALA A 214 -5.38 -8.64 -18.89
CA ALA A 214 -6.83 -8.81 -18.89
C ALA A 214 -7.35 -9.81 -17.83
N LYS A 215 -6.49 -10.72 -17.36
CA LYS A 215 -6.83 -11.62 -16.23
C LYS A 215 -7.17 -10.90 -14.95
N TYR A 216 -6.62 -9.70 -14.74
CA TYR A 216 -6.94 -8.84 -13.61
C TYR A 216 -8.04 -7.87 -14.01
N GLY A 217 -9.08 -7.71 -13.17
CA GLY A 217 -10.26 -6.99 -13.58
C GLY A 217 -10.69 -5.87 -12.67
N ASP A 218 -11.54 -5.02 -13.23
CA ASP A 218 -12.55 -4.24 -12.53
C ASP A 218 -12.00 -3.18 -11.55
N LYS A 219 -10.76 -2.67 -11.81
CA LYS A 219 -10.09 -1.57 -11.10
C LYS A 219 -9.30 -0.69 -12.06
N LEU A 220 -9.09 0.59 -11.69
CA LEU A 220 -8.53 1.61 -12.58
C LEU A 220 -7.05 1.91 -12.34
N SER A 221 -6.44 1.46 -11.22
CA SER A 221 -5.12 1.98 -10.87
C SER A 221 -4.04 0.93 -10.76
N SER A 222 -4.13 -0.01 -9.84
CA SER A 222 -3.07 -0.98 -9.59
C SER A 222 -3.55 -2.38 -9.28
N VAL A 223 -2.62 -3.34 -9.33
CA VAL A 223 -2.84 -4.71 -8.89
C VAL A 223 -1.72 -5.13 -7.94
N LEU A 224 -2.11 -5.69 -6.80
CA LEU A 224 -1.26 -6.40 -5.86
C LEU A 224 -1.68 -7.87 -5.85
N ASP A 225 -0.80 -8.77 -6.34
CA ASP A 225 -1.04 -10.21 -6.34
C ASP A 225 -0.04 -10.89 -5.40
N VAL A 226 -0.55 -11.48 -4.33
CA VAL A 226 0.21 -12.09 -3.25
C VAL A 226 0.03 -13.61 -3.28
N LYS A 227 1.14 -14.33 -3.16
CA LYS A 227 1.11 -15.80 -3.04
C LYS A 227 1.60 -16.22 -1.67
N TYR A 228 0.79 -16.98 -0.95
CA TYR A 228 1.16 -17.56 0.34
C TYR A 228 2.04 -18.80 0.14
N ARG A 229 2.92 -19.05 1.10
CA ARG A 229 3.91 -20.12 1.10
C ARG A 229 3.24 -21.50 1.14
N LYS A 230 3.80 -22.45 0.39
CA LYS A 230 3.54 -23.90 0.58
C LYS A 230 4.69 -24.49 1.36
N PRO A 231 4.47 -24.91 2.63
CA PRO A 231 5.53 -25.43 3.49
C PRO A 231 6.17 -26.70 2.93
N ARG A 232 7.48 -26.83 3.08
CA ARG A 232 8.28 -28.00 2.63
C ARG A 232 8.82 -28.83 3.78
N LYS A 233 8.92 -28.23 4.98
CA LYS A 233 9.41 -28.89 6.19
C LYS A 233 8.25 -29.52 6.95
N ARG A 234 8.52 -30.58 7.72
CA ARG A 234 7.49 -31.23 8.54
C ARG A 234 6.86 -30.27 9.55
N PHE A 235 7.68 -29.42 10.14
CA PHE A 235 7.25 -28.38 11.07
C PHE A 235 8.23 -27.21 11.03
N ALA A 236 7.70 -26.01 11.03
CA ALA A 236 8.44 -24.76 11.18
C ALA A 236 7.48 -23.67 11.70
N GLY A 237 8.02 -22.56 12.15
CA GLY A 237 7.20 -21.44 12.56
C GLY A 237 8.02 -20.19 12.77
N SER A 238 7.31 -19.09 12.97
CA SER A 238 7.88 -17.80 13.37
C SER A 238 6.98 -17.12 14.40
N ALA A 239 7.60 -16.44 15.34
CA ALA A 239 6.91 -15.62 16.32
C ALA A 239 7.56 -14.23 16.35
N SER A 240 6.75 -13.19 16.45
CA SER A 240 7.21 -11.82 16.65
C SER A 240 6.41 -11.19 17.78
N ALA A 241 7.09 -10.42 18.62
CA ALA A 241 6.47 -9.64 19.70
C ALA A 241 7.06 -8.24 19.74
N SER A 242 6.21 -7.23 19.85
CA SER A 242 6.61 -5.83 19.90
C SER A 242 5.69 -5.01 20.80
N LEU A 243 6.02 -3.73 21.03
CA LEU A 243 5.12 -2.81 21.75
C LEU A 243 3.79 -2.56 21.02
N LEU A 244 3.72 -2.90 19.72
CA LEU A 244 2.53 -2.73 18.88
C LEU A 244 1.65 -3.98 18.80
N GLY A 245 2.12 -5.12 19.32
CA GLY A 245 1.42 -6.39 19.29
C GLY A 245 2.34 -7.56 19.01
N GLY A 246 1.74 -8.68 18.59
CA GLY A 246 2.48 -9.90 18.32
C GLY A 246 1.85 -10.72 17.21
N GLU A 247 2.64 -11.62 16.65
CA GLU A 247 2.21 -12.59 15.65
C GLU A 247 2.86 -13.95 15.89
N LEU A 248 2.13 -14.98 15.51
CA LEU A 248 2.61 -16.36 15.49
C LEU A 248 2.19 -17.02 14.19
N THR A 249 3.14 -17.60 13.48
CA THR A 249 2.87 -18.38 12.28
C THR A 249 3.44 -19.77 12.46
N LEU A 250 2.60 -20.78 12.22
CA LEU A 250 2.96 -22.19 12.25
C LEU A 250 2.76 -22.80 10.88
N GLU A 251 3.71 -23.58 10.40
CA GLU A 251 3.65 -24.19 9.08
C GLU A 251 4.20 -25.61 9.09
N GLY A 252 3.70 -26.44 8.20
CA GLY A 252 4.20 -27.78 8.11
C GLY A 252 3.61 -28.62 6.97
N THR A 253 4.18 -29.81 6.79
CA THR A 253 3.70 -30.79 5.84
C THR A 253 3.70 -32.19 6.46
N ASP A 254 2.81 -33.06 5.98
CA ASP A 254 2.79 -34.48 6.37
C ASP A 254 4.02 -35.21 5.83
N ALA A 255 4.23 -36.46 6.31
CA ALA A 255 5.37 -37.29 5.92
C ALA A 255 5.41 -37.60 4.41
N LYS A 256 4.23 -37.64 3.76
CA LYS A 256 4.06 -37.94 2.33
C LYS A 256 4.04 -36.66 1.48
N LYS A 257 4.17 -35.46 2.10
CA LYS A 257 4.06 -34.16 1.47
C LYS A 257 2.76 -33.92 0.67
N LYS A 258 1.69 -34.65 1.04
CA LYS A 258 0.38 -34.51 0.42
C LYS A 258 -0.45 -33.39 1.06
N PHE A 259 -0.30 -33.21 2.36
CA PHE A 259 -0.98 -32.16 3.11
C PHE A 259 0.03 -31.10 3.54
N THR A 260 -0.28 -29.84 3.25
CA THR A 260 0.48 -28.69 3.79
C THR A 260 -0.45 -27.76 4.53
N TYR A 261 0.06 -27.13 5.57
CA TYR A 261 -0.67 -26.11 6.30
C TYR A 261 0.24 -24.95 6.67
N ILE A 262 -0.29 -23.74 6.59
CA ILE A 262 0.27 -22.54 7.20
C ILE A 262 -0.86 -21.80 7.90
N VAL A 263 -0.67 -21.52 9.18
CA VAL A 263 -1.65 -20.86 10.04
C VAL A 263 -0.98 -19.68 10.72
N GLY A 264 -1.60 -18.52 10.65
CA GLY A 264 -1.11 -17.28 11.24
C GLY A 264 -2.13 -16.69 12.20
N VAL A 265 -1.66 -16.18 13.34
CA VAL A 265 -2.44 -15.39 14.29
C VAL A 265 -1.71 -14.08 14.54
N ARG A 266 -2.42 -12.97 14.41
CA ARG A 266 -1.88 -11.64 14.69
C ARG A 266 -2.78 -10.91 15.67
N GLN A 267 -2.15 -10.25 16.63
CA GLN A 267 -2.80 -9.32 17.56
C GLN A 267 -2.08 -7.99 17.47
N LYS A 268 -2.82 -6.90 17.22
CA LYS A 268 -2.28 -5.54 17.16
C LYS A 268 -3.00 -4.65 18.15
N SER A 269 -2.23 -3.78 18.80
CA SER A 269 -2.78 -2.67 19.58
C SER A 269 -1.97 -1.42 19.26
N SER A 270 -2.58 -0.46 18.60
CA SER A 270 -1.95 0.83 18.28
C SER A 270 -2.01 1.83 19.43
N GLN A 271 -2.49 1.44 20.61
CA GLN A 271 -2.69 2.34 21.77
C GLN A 271 -1.42 3.13 22.12
N TYR A 272 -0.27 2.46 22.10
CA TYR A 272 1.01 3.09 22.39
C TYR A 272 1.35 4.22 21.39
N ILE A 273 1.13 3.99 20.09
CA ILE A 273 1.38 4.99 19.04
C ILE A 273 0.35 6.11 19.09
N LEU A 274 -0.94 5.78 19.23
CA LEU A 274 -2.02 6.76 19.23
C LEU A 274 -1.95 7.74 20.40
N LYS A 275 -1.36 7.35 21.54
CA LYS A 275 -1.07 8.26 22.65
C LYS A 275 -0.11 9.41 22.27
N SER A 276 0.61 9.30 21.17
CA SER A 276 1.51 10.34 20.67
C SER A 276 0.85 11.31 19.71
N LEU A 277 -0.42 11.07 19.35
CA LEU A 277 -1.18 12.02 18.53
C LEU A 277 -1.39 13.32 19.32
N ASP A 278 -1.47 14.42 18.58
CA ASP A 278 -1.78 15.73 19.14
C ASP A 278 -3.23 15.80 19.63
N THR A 279 -4.13 15.12 18.91
CA THR A 279 -5.49 14.81 19.38
C THR A 279 -5.40 13.83 20.53
N LYS A 280 -5.31 14.34 21.74
CA LYS A 280 -5.24 13.51 22.95
C LYS A 280 -6.55 12.75 23.16
N GLY A 281 -6.43 11.49 23.57
CA GLY A 281 -7.57 10.63 23.85
C GLY A 281 -7.16 9.33 24.54
N GLU A 282 -8.08 8.73 25.26
CA GLU A 282 -7.93 7.34 25.70
C GLU A 282 -8.25 6.39 24.55
N TYR A 283 -7.24 6.14 23.70
CA TYR A 283 -7.35 5.20 22.58
C TYR A 283 -7.19 3.76 23.05
N LYS A 284 -8.14 2.91 22.69
CA LYS A 284 -8.13 1.47 22.99
C LYS A 284 -8.40 0.64 21.72
N PRO A 285 -7.56 0.78 20.68
CA PRO A 285 -7.70 -0.02 19.48
C PRO A 285 -7.21 -1.45 19.73
N SER A 286 -7.91 -2.43 19.19
CA SER A 286 -7.54 -3.84 19.24
C SER A 286 -7.93 -4.52 17.95
N ALA A 287 -6.98 -5.13 17.29
CA ALA A 287 -7.21 -5.92 16.09
C ALA A 287 -6.66 -7.34 16.26
N THR A 288 -7.49 -8.33 16.00
CA THR A 288 -7.11 -9.74 16.02
C THR A 288 -7.40 -10.36 14.66
N ASP A 289 -6.46 -11.06 14.10
CA ASP A 289 -6.55 -11.72 12.81
C ASP A 289 -6.09 -13.17 12.93
N PHE A 290 -6.89 -14.07 12.39
CA PHE A 290 -6.59 -15.48 12.26
C PHE A 290 -6.66 -15.86 10.80
N GLN A 291 -5.64 -16.54 10.26
CA GLN A 291 -5.60 -17.01 8.89
C GLN A 291 -5.10 -18.44 8.82
N ALA A 292 -5.64 -19.21 7.88
CA ALA A 292 -5.20 -20.56 7.57
C ALA A 292 -5.18 -20.75 6.05
N TYR A 293 -4.08 -21.28 5.53
CA TYR A 293 -3.99 -21.74 4.14
C TYR A 293 -3.54 -23.21 4.15
N LEU A 294 -4.43 -24.06 3.69
CA LEU A 294 -4.30 -25.51 3.72
C LEU A 294 -4.27 -26.01 2.29
N THR A 295 -3.38 -26.95 1.95
CA THR A 295 -3.40 -27.62 0.64
C THR A 295 -3.37 -29.12 0.80
N TYR A 296 -4.11 -29.82 -0.04
CA TYR A 296 -4.14 -31.27 -0.06
C TYR A 296 -4.04 -31.80 -1.48
N GLN A 297 -3.04 -32.64 -1.73
CA GLN A 297 -2.82 -33.31 -3.01
C GLN A 297 -3.76 -34.52 -3.12
N LEU A 298 -4.91 -34.34 -3.77
CA LEU A 298 -5.90 -35.41 -3.99
C LEU A 298 -5.35 -36.51 -4.91
N SER A 299 -4.66 -36.12 -5.97
CA SER A 299 -3.96 -36.96 -6.92
C SER A 299 -2.69 -36.29 -7.43
N PRO A 300 -1.81 -36.98 -8.18
CA PRO A 300 -0.65 -36.30 -8.79
C PRO A 300 -1.00 -35.13 -9.72
N ARG A 301 -2.26 -35.04 -10.16
CA ARG A 301 -2.77 -34.03 -11.06
C ARG A 301 -3.78 -33.08 -10.43
N THR A 302 -4.26 -33.34 -9.21
CA THR A 302 -5.35 -32.60 -8.59
C THR A 302 -4.98 -32.14 -7.20
N GLU A 303 -5.03 -30.85 -6.95
CA GLU A 303 -4.79 -30.20 -5.65
C GLU A 303 -6.04 -29.45 -5.20
N LEU A 304 -6.40 -29.64 -3.95
CA LEU A 304 -7.40 -28.86 -3.23
C LEU A 304 -6.69 -27.88 -2.29
N ALA A 305 -7.05 -26.61 -2.35
CA ALA A 305 -6.55 -25.59 -1.43
C ALA A 305 -7.71 -24.88 -0.73
N ILE A 306 -7.53 -24.56 0.55
CA ILE A 306 -8.52 -23.85 1.37
C ILE A 306 -7.82 -22.65 2.00
N LEU A 307 -8.39 -21.46 1.80
CA LEU A 307 -8.00 -20.24 2.49
C LEU A 307 -9.12 -19.83 3.44
N GLY A 308 -8.79 -19.57 4.70
CA GLY A 308 -9.71 -19.04 5.70
C GLY A 308 -9.09 -17.84 6.41
N ASN A 309 -9.92 -16.83 6.65
CA ASN A 309 -9.56 -15.64 7.44
C ASN A 309 -10.72 -15.24 8.33
N TYR A 310 -10.41 -14.86 9.55
CA TYR A 310 -11.30 -14.14 10.45
C TYR A 310 -10.56 -12.97 11.07
N ASN A 311 -11.10 -11.77 10.89
CA ASN A 311 -10.54 -10.54 11.46
C ASN A 311 -11.60 -9.85 12.31
N ARG A 312 -11.19 -9.42 13.50
CA ARG A 312 -11.98 -8.54 14.38
C ARG A 312 -11.15 -7.31 14.69
N ASN A 313 -11.65 -6.17 14.27
CA ASN A 313 -11.08 -4.87 14.58
C ASN A 313 -12.05 -4.09 15.46
N GLN A 314 -11.58 -3.59 16.58
CA GLN A 314 -12.32 -2.74 17.49
C GLN A 314 -11.52 -1.47 17.73
N TYR A 315 -12.15 -0.34 17.51
CA TYR A 315 -11.62 0.98 17.85
C TYR A 315 -12.49 1.59 18.92
N LYS A 316 -11.87 2.08 19.99
CA LYS A 316 -12.54 2.84 21.03
C LYS A 316 -11.69 4.05 21.36
N VAL A 317 -12.31 5.22 21.35
CA VAL A 317 -11.69 6.46 21.81
C VAL A 317 -12.61 7.21 22.77
N VAL A 318 -12.02 7.72 23.84
CA VAL A 318 -12.63 8.75 24.70
C VAL A 318 -11.77 10.00 24.47
N PRO A 319 -12.27 11.01 23.75
CA PRO A 319 -11.50 12.21 23.52
C PRO A 319 -11.23 12.94 24.83
N VAL A 320 -10.08 13.56 24.94
CA VAL A 320 -9.76 14.42 26.09
C VAL A 320 -9.58 15.86 25.64
N ASN A 321 -9.68 16.77 26.58
CA ASN A 321 -9.54 18.20 26.33
C ASN A 321 -8.25 18.52 25.57
N ARG A 322 -8.34 19.41 24.62
CA ARG A 322 -7.27 19.76 23.69
C ARG A 322 -7.09 21.26 23.64
N GLU A 323 -5.84 21.66 23.55
CA GLU A 323 -5.41 23.02 23.25
C GLU A 323 -4.45 22.98 22.06
N THR A 324 -4.69 23.78 21.04
CA THR A 324 -3.88 23.83 19.81
C THR A 324 -3.67 25.27 19.40
N GLU A 325 -2.41 25.68 19.27
CA GLU A 325 -2.04 26.98 18.73
C GLU A 325 -1.85 26.87 17.21
N PHE A 326 -2.39 27.83 16.48
CA PHE A 326 -2.36 27.88 15.02
C PHE A 326 -2.43 29.33 14.53
N GLY A 327 -2.36 29.52 13.20
CA GLY A 327 -2.40 30.84 12.58
C GLY A 327 -1.05 31.33 12.11
N THR A 328 -0.85 32.63 12.09
CA THR A 328 0.36 33.32 11.62
C THR A 328 0.98 34.16 12.71
N VAL A 329 2.18 34.71 12.44
CA VAL A 329 2.83 35.66 13.38
C VAL A 329 1.97 36.91 13.64
N ASN A 330 1.17 37.31 12.64
CA ASN A 330 0.30 38.52 12.75
C ASN A 330 -1.05 38.20 13.39
N GLU A 331 -1.49 36.92 13.34
CA GLU A 331 -2.75 36.48 13.90
C GLU A 331 -2.52 35.10 14.54
N ALA A 332 -2.02 35.10 15.76
CA ALA A 332 -1.81 33.89 16.56
C ALA A 332 -3.09 33.54 17.31
N LEU A 333 -3.56 32.35 17.13
CA LEU A 333 -4.83 31.87 17.70
C LEU A 333 -4.60 30.62 18.54
N ARG A 334 -5.43 30.44 19.55
CA ARG A 334 -5.50 29.24 20.39
C ARG A 334 -6.91 28.66 20.31
N PHE A 335 -7.00 27.39 19.92
CA PHE A 335 -8.22 26.64 19.98
C PHE A 335 -8.19 25.74 21.21
N THR A 336 -9.11 25.95 22.11
CA THR A 336 -9.32 25.10 23.29
C THR A 336 -10.63 24.37 23.14
N VAL A 337 -10.66 23.04 23.30
CA VAL A 337 -11.89 22.25 23.28
C VAL A 337 -11.97 21.31 24.46
N TYR A 338 -13.12 21.30 25.10
CA TYR A 338 -13.49 20.39 26.17
C TYR A 338 -14.41 19.33 25.60
N PHE A 339 -14.01 18.07 25.71
CA PHE A 339 -14.75 16.94 25.16
C PHE A 339 -15.46 16.13 26.23
N GLU A 340 -16.67 15.66 25.89
CA GLU A 340 -17.39 14.61 26.60
C GLU A 340 -17.87 13.56 25.60
N GLY A 341 -17.99 12.30 26.08
CA GLY A 341 -18.51 11.21 25.28
C GLY A 341 -17.45 10.22 24.84
N GLN A 342 -17.81 9.37 23.86
CA GLN A 342 -16.93 8.33 23.33
C GLN A 342 -17.35 7.88 21.93
N GLU A 343 -16.39 7.29 21.21
CA GLU A 343 -16.60 6.57 19.96
C GLU A 343 -16.23 5.09 20.14
N ILE A 344 -17.08 4.19 19.62
CA ILE A 344 -16.84 2.75 19.62
C ILE A 344 -17.20 2.19 18.24
N ASP A 345 -16.21 1.70 17.53
CA ASP A 345 -16.39 1.07 16.24
C ASP A 345 -15.97 -0.40 16.29
N ASN A 346 -16.74 -1.24 15.62
CA ASN A 346 -16.45 -2.66 15.51
C ASN A 346 -16.59 -3.12 14.07
N TYR A 347 -15.55 -3.79 13.58
CA TYR A 347 -15.52 -4.36 12.25
C TYR A 347 -15.14 -5.85 12.37
N LYS A 348 -16.05 -6.73 11.97
CA LYS A 348 -15.85 -8.18 11.98
C LYS A 348 -15.93 -8.69 10.55
N THR A 349 -14.83 -9.24 10.03
CA THR A 349 -14.77 -9.76 8.68
C THR A 349 -14.39 -11.24 8.67
N GLY A 350 -14.98 -11.99 7.76
CA GLY A 350 -14.64 -13.37 7.49
C GLY A 350 -14.48 -13.59 5.99
N THR A 351 -13.43 -14.29 5.59
CA THR A 351 -13.21 -14.72 4.21
C THR A 351 -12.93 -16.22 4.21
N GLY A 352 -13.63 -16.94 3.36
CA GLY A 352 -13.40 -18.36 3.12
C GLY A 352 -13.31 -18.63 1.63
N ALA A 353 -12.35 -19.46 1.20
CA ALA A 353 -12.24 -19.84 -0.20
C ALA A 353 -11.75 -21.27 -0.35
N VAL A 354 -12.26 -21.93 -1.39
CA VAL A 354 -11.86 -23.28 -1.81
C VAL A 354 -11.41 -23.20 -3.26
N THR A 355 -10.21 -23.70 -3.53
CA THR A 355 -9.64 -23.75 -4.88
C THR A 355 -9.31 -25.18 -5.25
N LEU A 356 -9.88 -25.67 -6.34
CA LEU A 356 -9.53 -26.95 -6.94
C LEU A 356 -8.70 -26.69 -8.20
N THR A 357 -7.44 -27.15 -8.19
CA THR A 357 -6.55 -27.06 -9.34
C THR A 357 -6.40 -28.45 -9.95
N HIS A 358 -6.72 -28.59 -11.23
CA HIS A 358 -6.58 -29.85 -11.96
C HIS A 358 -5.69 -29.67 -13.17
N ARG A 359 -4.65 -30.47 -13.29
CA ARG A 359 -3.78 -30.59 -14.47
C ARG A 359 -4.30 -31.70 -15.35
N VAL A 360 -4.89 -31.35 -16.50
CA VAL A 360 -5.40 -32.30 -17.47
C VAL A 360 -4.23 -33.07 -18.09
N ASP A 361 -3.22 -32.33 -18.54
CA ASP A 361 -1.96 -32.86 -19.10
C ASP A 361 -0.78 -31.93 -18.76
N SER A 362 0.35 -32.06 -19.45
CA SER A 362 1.54 -31.20 -19.24
C SER A 362 1.30 -29.74 -19.64
N ASN A 363 0.35 -29.47 -20.52
CA ASN A 363 0.16 -28.22 -21.20
C ASN A 363 -1.10 -27.49 -20.73
N PHE A 364 -2.10 -28.22 -20.22
CA PHE A 364 -3.39 -27.65 -19.84
C PHE A 364 -3.72 -27.86 -18.37
N ARG A 365 -4.04 -26.74 -17.70
CA ARG A 365 -4.42 -26.67 -16.30
C ARG A 365 -5.72 -25.89 -16.15
N MET A 366 -6.57 -26.34 -15.22
CA MET A 366 -7.82 -25.67 -14.84
C MET A 366 -7.82 -25.36 -13.35
N LYS A 367 -8.44 -24.26 -12.99
CA LYS A 367 -8.75 -23.88 -11.59
C LYS A 367 -10.24 -23.59 -11.46
N PHE A 368 -10.83 -24.07 -10.38
CA PHE A 368 -12.17 -23.73 -9.92
C PHE A 368 -12.05 -23.11 -8.54
N ILE A 369 -12.59 -21.91 -8.37
CA ILE A 369 -12.48 -21.14 -7.13
C ILE A 369 -13.89 -20.78 -6.69
N ALA A 370 -14.22 -21.11 -5.43
CA ALA A 370 -15.41 -20.61 -4.75
C ALA A 370 -14.96 -19.82 -3.52
N SER A 371 -15.41 -18.57 -3.37
CA SER A 371 -15.08 -17.77 -2.22
C SER A 371 -16.28 -17.01 -1.66
N ALA A 372 -16.24 -16.74 -0.38
CA ALA A 372 -17.23 -15.95 0.34
C ALA A 372 -16.51 -14.94 1.23
N PHE A 373 -16.98 -13.71 1.20
CA PHE A 373 -16.59 -12.64 2.12
C PHE A 373 -17.84 -12.16 2.87
N LYS A 374 -17.72 -11.96 4.18
CA LYS A 374 -18.76 -11.35 5.00
C LYS A 374 -18.15 -10.34 5.94
N THR A 375 -18.76 -9.15 6.03
CA THR A 375 -18.43 -8.14 7.03
C THR A 375 -19.66 -7.73 7.82
N GLN A 376 -19.46 -7.45 9.11
CA GLN A 376 -20.42 -6.83 10.00
C GLN A 376 -19.72 -5.64 10.68
N GLU A 377 -20.26 -4.47 10.45
CA GLU A 377 -19.64 -3.20 10.81
C GLU A 377 -20.61 -2.36 11.62
N SER A 378 -20.11 -1.72 12.67
CA SER A 378 -20.87 -0.75 13.45
C SER A 378 -19.99 0.40 13.86
N GLU A 379 -20.51 1.62 13.72
CA GLU A 379 -19.93 2.86 14.23
C GLU A 379 -20.91 3.50 15.20
N THR A 380 -20.45 3.80 16.40
CA THR A 380 -21.28 4.35 17.46
C THR A 380 -20.52 5.44 18.19
N PHE A 381 -20.98 6.66 18.08
CA PHE A 381 -20.41 7.75 18.84
C PHE A 381 -21.45 8.75 19.30
N ASP A 382 -21.18 9.35 20.45
CA ASP A 382 -21.76 10.56 20.97
C ASP A 382 -20.58 11.38 21.49
N ILE A 383 -20.27 12.47 20.83
CA ILE A 383 -19.13 13.34 21.16
C ILE A 383 -19.64 14.78 21.24
N LEU A 384 -19.63 15.32 22.44
CA LEU A 384 -19.85 16.72 22.70
C LEU A 384 -18.48 17.41 22.77
N GLY A 385 -18.32 18.49 22.04
CA GLY A 385 -17.15 19.37 22.13
C GLY A 385 -17.59 20.81 22.41
N GLN A 386 -17.15 21.40 23.51
CA GLN A 386 -17.28 22.82 23.79
C GLN A 386 -15.96 23.51 23.50
N TYR A 387 -15.95 24.51 22.66
CA TYR A 387 -14.71 25.14 22.20
C TYR A 387 -14.66 26.65 22.40
N PHE A 388 -13.41 27.14 22.47
CA PHE A 388 -13.04 28.53 22.54
C PHE A 388 -12.00 28.81 21.49
N ILE A 389 -12.12 29.95 20.80
CA ILE A 389 -11.14 30.48 19.87
C ILE A 389 -10.62 31.77 20.48
N ASP A 390 -9.40 31.77 20.94
CA ASP A 390 -8.75 32.91 21.59
C ASP A 390 -7.67 33.48 20.68
N GLN A 391 -7.65 34.80 20.54
CA GLN A 391 -6.51 35.52 19.95
C GLN A 391 -5.45 35.72 21.00
N LEU A 392 -4.20 35.38 20.64
CA LEU A 392 -3.06 35.54 21.52
C LEU A 392 -2.38 36.88 21.28
N GLU A 393 -1.79 37.42 22.34
CA GLU A 393 -0.87 38.56 22.26
C GLU A 393 0.38 38.15 21.45
N ASN A 394 0.65 38.84 20.33
CA ASN A 394 1.71 38.50 19.41
C ASN A 394 2.87 39.49 19.39
N ASP A 395 2.83 40.56 20.23
CA ASP A 395 3.96 41.46 20.38
C ASP A 395 5.09 40.77 21.18
N LEU A 396 6.20 40.47 20.48
CA LEU A 396 7.39 39.87 21.05
C LEU A 396 8.04 40.69 22.18
N GLY A 397 7.71 41.97 22.24
CA GLY A 397 8.19 42.91 23.29
C GLY A 397 7.28 42.96 24.51
N SER A 398 6.08 42.40 24.45
CA SER A 398 5.12 42.43 25.53
C SER A 398 5.45 41.39 26.63
N SER A 399 5.22 41.76 27.88
CA SER A 399 5.30 40.81 29.00
C SER A 399 4.17 39.77 28.99
N SER A 400 3.10 39.99 28.18
CA SER A 400 1.96 39.11 27.99
C SER A 400 2.04 38.33 26.68
N PHE A 401 3.23 38.25 26.02
CA PHE A 401 3.40 37.48 24.79
C PHE A 401 2.94 36.03 24.95
N GLY A 402 1.98 35.61 24.11
CA GLY A 402 1.39 34.29 24.16
C GLY A 402 0.20 34.12 25.11
N ASP A 403 -0.12 35.15 25.90
CA ASP A 403 -1.35 35.16 26.69
C ASP A 403 -2.57 35.48 25.82
N VAL A 404 -3.77 35.13 26.32
CA VAL A 404 -5.02 35.46 25.63
C VAL A 404 -5.27 36.96 25.66
N ALA A 405 -5.27 37.58 24.48
CA ALA A 405 -5.60 39.00 24.32
C ALA A 405 -7.12 39.20 24.34
N PHE A 406 -7.88 38.40 23.60
CA PHE A 406 -9.34 38.37 23.64
C PHE A 406 -9.91 37.08 23.04
N ASN A 407 -11.14 36.73 23.44
CA ASN A 407 -11.87 35.60 22.90
C ASN A 407 -12.61 36.01 21.61
N ARG A 408 -12.38 35.28 20.52
CA ARG A 408 -13.01 35.48 19.20
C ARG A 408 -14.29 34.68 19.03
N GLY A 409 -14.43 33.57 19.71
CA GLY A 409 -15.59 32.74 19.56
C GLY A 409 -15.70 31.65 20.60
N VAL A 410 -16.93 31.30 20.89
CA VAL A 410 -17.33 30.21 21.79
C VAL A 410 -18.37 29.40 21.04
N GLY A 411 -18.30 28.09 21.13
CA GLY A 411 -19.30 27.24 20.53
C GLY A 411 -19.28 25.83 21.09
N SER A 412 -20.28 25.06 20.69
CA SER A 412 -20.29 23.63 20.95
C SER A 412 -20.79 22.86 19.75
N PHE A 413 -20.40 21.61 19.67
CA PHE A 413 -20.96 20.66 18.73
C PHE A 413 -21.28 19.35 19.44
N LEU A 414 -22.36 18.71 19.02
CA LEU A 414 -22.70 17.36 19.42
C LEU A 414 -22.82 16.49 18.17
N GLN A 415 -21.91 15.54 18.04
CA GLN A 415 -21.90 14.57 16.96
C GLN A 415 -22.48 13.25 17.43
N HIS A 416 -23.42 12.73 16.67
CA HIS A 416 -24.10 11.45 16.98
C HIS A 416 -24.03 10.53 15.77
N ALA A 417 -23.71 9.24 15.99
CA ALA A 417 -23.87 8.21 14.98
C ALA A 417 -24.29 6.86 15.56
N ARG A 418 -25.11 6.15 14.79
CA ARG A 418 -25.52 4.76 15.00
C ARG A 418 -25.60 4.09 13.64
N ASN A 419 -24.42 3.79 13.09
CA ASN A 419 -24.28 3.18 11.77
C ASN A 419 -24.10 1.67 11.89
N GLU A 420 -24.78 0.93 11.04
CA GLU A 420 -24.67 -0.52 10.95
C GLU A 420 -24.60 -0.94 9.49
N LEU A 421 -23.63 -1.77 9.12
CA LEU A 421 -23.52 -2.33 7.79
C LEU A 421 -23.26 -3.83 7.86
N THR A 422 -23.97 -4.59 7.06
CA THR A 422 -23.67 -5.99 6.81
C THR A 422 -23.54 -6.20 5.31
N ALA A 423 -22.41 -6.74 4.87
CA ALA A 423 -22.19 -7.10 3.48
C ALA A 423 -21.75 -8.54 3.35
N THR A 424 -22.24 -9.22 2.32
CA THR A 424 -21.83 -10.58 1.95
C THR A 424 -21.57 -10.62 0.46
N VAL A 425 -20.43 -11.18 0.05
CA VAL A 425 -20.03 -11.33 -1.35
C VAL A 425 -19.66 -12.79 -1.59
N TYR A 426 -20.27 -13.41 -2.58
CA TYR A 426 -19.96 -14.75 -3.05
C TYR A 426 -19.35 -14.69 -4.44
N ASN A 427 -18.26 -15.40 -4.67
CA ASN A 427 -17.65 -15.53 -5.99
C ASN A 427 -17.50 -16.99 -6.39
N PHE A 428 -17.79 -17.26 -7.66
CA PHE A 428 -17.48 -18.52 -8.33
C PHE A 428 -16.68 -18.21 -9.60
N GLU A 429 -15.50 -18.79 -9.71
CA GLU A 429 -14.58 -18.49 -10.79
C GLU A 429 -14.00 -19.78 -11.38
N HIS A 430 -13.92 -19.83 -12.69
CA HIS A 430 -13.21 -20.85 -13.46
C HIS A 430 -12.12 -20.20 -14.28
N LYS A 431 -10.89 -20.74 -14.22
CA LYS A 431 -9.73 -20.30 -15.01
C LYS A 431 -9.09 -21.47 -15.73
N GLY A 432 -8.71 -21.28 -16.97
CA GLY A 432 -7.95 -22.24 -17.76
C GLY A 432 -6.64 -21.63 -18.26
N TYR A 433 -5.62 -22.47 -18.32
CA TYR A 433 -4.25 -22.11 -18.74
C TYR A 433 -3.73 -23.15 -19.71
N TYR A 434 -3.34 -22.73 -20.89
CA TYR A 434 -2.81 -23.60 -21.91
C TYR A 434 -1.47 -23.09 -22.45
N LEU A 435 -0.43 -23.91 -22.36
CA LEU A 435 0.87 -23.68 -22.97
C LEU A 435 0.99 -24.49 -24.26
N SER A 436 1.28 -23.85 -25.38
CA SER A 436 1.47 -24.56 -26.62
C SER A 436 2.69 -25.49 -26.56
N ASN A 437 2.69 -26.57 -27.37
CA ASN A 437 3.79 -27.55 -27.39
C ASN A 437 5.16 -26.97 -27.73
N ASN A 438 5.19 -25.86 -28.50
CA ASN A 438 6.42 -25.13 -28.79
C ASN A 438 6.80 -24.10 -27.71
N GLU A 439 6.05 -24.03 -26.61
CA GLU A 439 6.19 -23.13 -25.48
C GLU A 439 6.19 -21.62 -25.84
N LYS A 440 5.80 -21.25 -27.06
CA LYS A 440 5.79 -19.85 -27.54
C LYS A 440 4.50 -19.12 -27.27
N ASN A 441 3.39 -19.84 -27.07
CA ASN A 441 2.09 -19.26 -26.80
C ASN A 441 1.57 -19.75 -25.45
N TYR A 442 1.19 -18.81 -24.60
CA TYR A 442 0.55 -19.07 -23.32
C TYR A 442 -0.82 -18.43 -23.30
N PHE A 443 -1.85 -19.25 -23.50
CA PHE A 443 -3.23 -18.84 -23.54
C PHE A 443 -3.88 -18.98 -22.16
N GLN A 444 -4.64 -17.97 -21.75
CA GLN A 444 -5.38 -17.95 -20.49
C GLN A 444 -6.81 -17.46 -20.73
N TYR A 445 -7.74 -18.04 -20.01
CA TYR A 445 -9.13 -17.58 -19.98
C TYR A 445 -9.72 -17.73 -18.59
N GLY A 446 -10.76 -16.97 -18.31
CA GLY A 446 -11.51 -17.12 -17.06
C GLY A 446 -12.91 -16.55 -17.18
N ILE A 447 -13.80 -17.10 -16.36
CA ILE A 447 -15.15 -16.61 -16.12
C ILE A 447 -15.38 -16.49 -14.63
N LYS A 448 -16.06 -15.44 -14.18
CA LYS A 448 -16.37 -15.16 -12.78
C LYS A 448 -17.83 -14.72 -12.67
N TYR A 449 -18.52 -15.31 -11.71
CA TYR A 449 -19.81 -14.86 -11.21
C TYR A 449 -19.63 -14.34 -9.80
N GLN A 450 -20.21 -13.16 -9.50
CA GLN A 450 -20.17 -12.53 -8.18
C GLN A 450 -21.59 -12.14 -7.79
N HIS A 451 -21.99 -12.50 -6.58
CA HIS A 451 -23.24 -12.08 -5.94
C HIS A 451 -22.94 -11.25 -4.71
N GLU A 452 -23.54 -10.07 -4.62
CA GLU A 452 -23.40 -9.13 -3.50
C GLU A 452 -24.74 -8.91 -2.82
N ASN A 453 -24.73 -8.91 -1.49
CA ASN A 453 -25.89 -8.53 -0.67
C ASN A 453 -25.42 -7.60 0.45
N ILE A 454 -25.88 -6.36 0.42
CA ILE A 454 -25.48 -5.29 1.35
C ILE A 454 -26.73 -4.72 2.00
N ASP A 455 -26.73 -4.63 3.33
CA ASP A 455 -27.72 -3.95 4.16
C ASP A 455 -26.99 -2.87 4.96
N ASP A 456 -27.30 -1.61 4.71
CA ASP A 456 -26.64 -0.44 5.27
C ASP A 456 -27.68 0.48 5.93
N LYS A 457 -27.44 0.81 7.19
CA LYS A 457 -28.27 1.71 7.99
C LYS A 457 -27.39 2.80 8.55
N LEU A 458 -27.68 4.02 8.13
CA LEU A 458 -27.04 5.23 8.62
C LEU A 458 -28.01 6.00 9.50
N ASN A 459 -27.51 6.51 10.61
CA ASN A 459 -28.21 7.44 11.47
C ASN A 459 -27.17 8.33 12.13
N GLU A 460 -26.85 9.42 11.43
CA GLU A 460 -25.88 10.42 11.89
C GLU A 460 -26.57 11.78 11.95
N TRP A 461 -26.17 12.60 12.92
CA TRP A 461 -26.56 14.01 12.96
C TRP A 461 -25.52 14.82 13.72
N ILE A 462 -25.43 16.10 13.40
CA ILE A 462 -24.56 17.07 14.05
C ILE A 462 -25.46 18.24 14.50
N TYR A 463 -25.39 18.53 15.80
CA TYR A 463 -25.92 19.73 16.36
C TYR A 463 -24.76 20.70 16.62
N LEU A 464 -24.93 21.96 16.21
CA LEU A 464 -23.98 23.04 16.45
C LEU A 464 -24.68 24.10 17.29
N ASP A 465 -23.98 24.63 18.28
CA ASP A 465 -24.40 25.75 19.10
C ASP A 465 -23.23 26.69 19.33
N SER A 466 -23.43 27.95 18.99
CA SER A 466 -22.43 29.01 19.17
C SER A 466 -22.77 29.95 20.30
N ALA A 467 -23.63 29.53 21.22
CA ALA A 467 -24.21 30.39 22.28
C ALA A 467 -24.84 31.67 21.73
N GLY A 468 -25.42 31.60 20.53
CA GLY A 468 -26.07 32.71 19.84
C GLY A 468 -25.14 33.67 19.08
N PHE A 469 -23.84 33.36 19.01
CA PHE A 469 -22.87 34.28 18.37
C PHE A 469 -22.58 33.97 16.90
N SER A 470 -22.35 32.70 16.51
CA SER A 470 -21.97 32.31 15.15
C SER A 470 -23.07 31.58 14.37
N ILE A 471 -24.11 31.12 15.05
CA ILE A 471 -25.28 30.49 14.43
C ILE A 471 -26.48 31.34 14.74
N PRO A 472 -27.35 31.73 13.77
CA PRO A 472 -28.61 32.36 14.05
C PRO A 472 -29.36 31.53 15.08
N ASN A 473 -29.62 32.11 16.25
CA ASN A 473 -30.44 31.44 17.27
C ASN A 473 -31.89 31.95 17.07
N PRO A 474 -32.73 31.20 16.35
CA PRO A 474 -34.13 31.56 16.26
C PRO A 474 -34.72 31.53 17.66
N PHE A 475 -35.50 32.53 18.03
CA PHE A 475 -36.22 32.61 19.31
C PHE A 475 -37.28 31.51 19.50
N ASP A 476 -37.22 30.48 18.66
CA ASP A 476 -38.11 29.33 18.71
C ASP A 476 -37.61 28.24 19.65
N SER A 477 -38.52 27.58 20.33
CA SER A 477 -38.25 26.43 21.20
C SER A 477 -37.85 25.16 20.45
N ILE A 478 -37.60 25.25 19.14
CA ILE A 478 -37.23 24.14 18.25
C ILE A 478 -35.72 24.13 18.10
N ILE A 479 -35.10 23.00 18.46
CA ILE A 479 -33.66 22.77 18.21
C ILE A 479 -33.49 22.40 16.76
N GLU A 480 -32.76 23.21 16.01
CA GLU A 480 -32.38 22.91 14.63
C GLU A 480 -31.07 22.12 14.59
N ILE A 481 -31.07 21.01 13.85
CA ILE A 481 -29.90 20.16 13.67
C ILE A 481 -29.16 20.64 12.41
N ASN A 482 -27.86 20.92 12.55
CA ASN A 482 -27.02 21.43 11.45
C ASN A 482 -26.96 20.45 10.26
N SER A 483 -26.78 19.16 10.53
CA SER A 483 -26.80 18.13 9.48
C SER A 483 -27.44 16.84 9.97
N VAL A 484 -28.16 16.17 9.07
CA VAL A 484 -28.79 14.87 9.34
C VAL A 484 -28.54 13.95 8.15
N LEU A 485 -27.97 12.79 8.42
CA LEU A 485 -27.83 11.71 7.47
C LEU A 485 -28.57 10.47 8.01
N LYS A 486 -29.77 10.22 7.49
CA LYS A 486 -30.60 9.07 7.90
C LYS A 486 -31.01 8.27 6.68
N ALA A 487 -30.45 7.07 6.54
CA ALA A 487 -30.70 6.22 5.40
C ALA A 487 -30.78 4.74 5.79
N LYS A 488 -31.58 3.99 5.03
CA LYS A 488 -31.66 2.53 5.12
C LYS A 488 -31.63 1.95 3.73
N ASN A 489 -30.47 1.44 3.33
CA ASN A 489 -30.20 0.99 1.98
C ASN A 489 -30.04 -0.52 1.91
N LYS A 490 -30.56 -1.11 0.84
CA LYS A 490 -30.34 -2.52 0.49
C LYS A 490 -29.90 -2.60 -0.96
N LEU A 491 -28.80 -3.31 -1.17
CA LEU A 491 -28.29 -3.62 -2.50
C LEU A 491 -28.15 -5.12 -2.65
N GLN A 492 -28.83 -5.69 -3.65
CA GLN A 492 -28.55 -7.02 -4.16
C GLN A 492 -28.10 -6.88 -5.61
N SER A 493 -26.96 -7.46 -5.95
CA SER A 493 -26.41 -7.32 -7.28
C SER A 493 -25.68 -8.57 -7.73
N ASP A 494 -25.73 -8.83 -9.04
CA ASP A 494 -25.01 -9.90 -9.69
C ASP A 494 -24.07 -9.30 -10.74
N ARG A 495 -22.84 -9.82 -10.79
CA ARG A 495 -21.84 -9.44 -11.77
C ARG A 495 -21.31 -10.68 -12.47
N PHE A 496 -21.24 -10.59 -13.80
CA PHE A 496 -20.64 -11.61 -14.66
C PHE A 496 -19.43 -11.00 -15.34
N SER A 497 -18.30 -11.63 -15.24
CA SER A 497 -17.11 -11.18 -15.95
C SER A 497 -16.34 -12.35 -16.57
N GLY A 498 -15.63 -12.08 -17.64
CA GLY A 498 -14.79 -13.07 -18.28
C GLY A 498 -13.64 -12.41 -19.03
N PHE A 499 -12.58 -13.14 -19.24
CA PHE A 499 -11.43 -12.68 -20.00
C PHE A 499 -10.86 -13.80 -20.86
N VAL A 500 -10.22 -13.40 -21.93
CA VAL A 500 -9.32 -14.22 -22.75
C VAL A 500 -8.06 -13.41 -23.04
N GLU A 501 -6.91 -14.06 -22.90
CA GLU A 501 -5.63 -13.43 -23.24
C GLU A 501 -4.62 -14.45 -23.72
N ASN A 502 -3.68 -14.00 -24.53
CA ASN A 502 -2.58 -14.81 -25.01
C ASN A 502 -1.26 -14.05 -24.92
N THR A 503 -0.24 -14.72 -24.44
CA THR A 503 1.14 -14.24 -24.46
C THR A 503 1.90 -15.01 -25.52
N THR A 504 2.46 -14.30 -26.51
CA THR A 504 3.26 -14.89 -27.58
C THR A 504 4.70 -14.41 -27.49
N GLU A 505 5.65 -15.33 -27.61
CA GLU A 505 7.07 -15.03 -27.62
C GLU A 505 7.65 -15.17 -29.03
N PHE A 506 8.39 -14.14 -29.45
CA PHE A 506 9.00 -14.05 -30.78
C PHE A 506 10.52 -13.87 -30.70
N GLY A 507 11.18 -14.18 -31.82
CA GLY A 507 12.59 -13.89 -31.99
C GLY A 507 13.54 -14.92 -31.41
N LYS A 508 14.83 -14.72 -31.66
CA LYS A 508 15.91 -15.51 -31.07
C LYS A 508 16.02 -15.13 -29.57
N LEU A 509 16.15 -16.12 -28.69
CA LEU A 509 16.27 -15.95 -27.24
C LEU A 509 15.06 -15.22 -26.61
N HIS A 510 13.84 -15.41 -27.19
CA HIS A 510 12.60 -14.78 -26.68
C HIS A 510 12.72 -13.26 -26.54
N SER A 511 13.37 -12.59 -27.49
CA SER A 511 13.71 -11.17 -27.44
C SER A 511 12.51 -10.23 -27.50
N PHE A 512 11.33 -10.73 -27.91
CA PHE A 512 10.08 -9.98 -27.94
C PHE A 512 8.94 -10.82 -27.41
N LYS A 513 8.21 -10.28 -26.41
CA LYS A 513 6.99 -10.87 -25.88
C LYS A 513 5.83 -9.92 -26.09
N LEU A 514 4.71 -10.44 -26.52
CA LEU A 514 3.46 -9.72 -26.73
C LEU A 514 2.35 -10.42 -25.95
N ASN A 515 1.75 -9.71 -24.99
CA ASN A 515 0.52 -10.12 -24.34
C ASN A 515 -0.63 -9.29 -24.91
N TYR A 516 -1.72 -9.91 -25.25
CA TYR A 516 -2.94 -9.25 -25.71
C TYR A 516 -4.16 -10.02 -25.25
N GLY A 517 -5.16 -9.27 -24.85
CA GLY A 517 -6.38 -9.86 -24.34
C GLY A 517 -7.54 -8.89 -24.27
N ILE A 518 -8.70 -9.43 -23.96
CA ILE A 518 -9.92 -8.67 -23.73
C ILE A 518 -10.63 -9.22 -22.52
N ARG A 519 -11.21 -8.33 -21.72
CA ARG A 519 -12.10 -8.63 -20.62
C ARG A 519 -13.46 -8.00 -20.87
N ALA A 520 -14.52 -8.72 -20.51
CA ALA A 520 -15.88 -8.22 -20.51
C ALA A 520 -16.45 -8.32 -19.08
N SER A 521 -17.25 -7.34 -18.69
CA SER A 521 -17.95 -7.34 -17.40
C SER A 521 -19.38 -6.81 -17.58
N TYR A 522 -20.35 -7.53 -17.01
CA TYR A 522 -21.78 -7.16 -17.02
C TYR A 522 -22.30 -7.06 -15.60
N TRP A 523 -22.98 -5.96 -15.28
CA TRP A 523 -23.58 -5.71 -13.97
C TRP A 523 -25.10 -5.60 -14.07
N THR A 524 -25.85 -6.38 -13.27
CA THR A 524 -27.31 -6.48 -13.39
C THR A 524 -28.07 -5.27 -12.87
N VAL A 525 -27.48 -4.47 -11.96
CA VAL A 525 -28.17 -3.34 -11.32
C VAL A 525 -28.48 -2.22 -12.32
N ASN A 526 -27.49 -1.84 -13.13
CA ASN A 526 -27.63 -0.78 -14.14
C ASN A 526 -27.60 -1.31 -15.58
N GLN A 527 -27.50 -2.65 -15.76
CA GLN A 527 -27.39 -3.34 -17.05
C GLN A 527 -26.17 -2.91 -17.90
N ASP A 528 -25.13 -2.44 -17.23
CA ASP A 528 -23.91 -1.95 -17.89
C ASP A 528 -23.04 -3.12 -18.36
N LEU A 529 -22.70 -3.15 -19.66
CA LEU A 529 -21.81 -4.12 -20.28
C LEU A 529 -20.58 -3.40 -20.84
N VAL A 530 -19.40 -3.72 -20.31
CA VAL A 530 -18.16 -3.05 -20.64
C VAL A 530 -17.12 -4.02 -21.19
N PHE A 531 -16.26 -3.53 -22.11
CA PHE A 531 -15.20 -4.30 -22.75
C PHE A 531 -13.85 -3.61 -22.55
N SER A 532 -12.87 -4.35 -22.02
CA SER A 532 -11.54 -3.88 -21.65
C SER A 532 -10.46 -4.55 -22.50
N PRO A 533 -10.19 -4.09 -23.75
CA PRO A 533 -9.06 -4.57 -24.54
C PRO A 533 -7.75 -4.06 -23.95
N ARG A 534 -6.72 -4.94 -23.87
CA ARG A 534 -5.42 -4.64 -23.28
C ARG A 534 -4.31 -5.30 -24.10
N VAL A 535 -3.19 -4.58 -24.25
CA VAL A 535 -2.00 -5.07 -24.94
C VAL A 535 -0.78 -4.64 -24.15
N SER A 536 0.17 -5.55 -23.98
CA SER A 536 1.49 -5.21 -23.47
C SER A 536 2.59 -5.92 -24.21
N ALA A 537 3.75 -5.27 -24.32
CA ALA A 537 4.89 -5.80 -25.03
C ALA A 537 6.17 -5.60 -24.22
N ILE A 538 7.06 -6.56 -24.29
CA ILE A 538 8.43 -6.50 -23.77
C ILE A 538 9.39 -6.70 -24.93
N TYR A 539 10.36 -5.81 -25.06
CA TYR A 539 11.43 -5.94 -26.04
C TYR A 539 12.79 -5.95 -25.37
N MET A 540 13.56 -7.00 -25.61
CA MET A 540 14.91 -7.21 -25.12
C MET A 540 15.88 -7.22 -26.31
N PRO A 541 16.65 -6.13 -26.54
CA PRO A 541 17.59 -6.07 -27.67
C PRO A 541 18.61 -7.21 -27.59
N PRO A 542 18.76 -8.04 -28.66
CA PRO A 542 19.63 -9.22 -28.61
C PRO A 542 21.10 -8.90 -28.32
N ASN A 543 21.57 -7.72 -28.74
CA ASN A 543 22.95 -7.28 -28.58
C ASN A 543 23.20 -6.46 -27.29
N ARG A 544 22.13 -6.17 -26.50
CA ARG A 544 22.21 -5.39 -25.26
C ARG A 544 21.44 -6.10 -24.16
N LYS A 545 21.94 -7.22 -23.71
CA LYS A 545 21.33 -8.14 -22.73
C LYS A 545 20.96 -7.52 -21.38
N ARG A 546 21.33 -6.27 -21.13
CA ARG A 546 21.07 -5.55 -19.87
C ARG A 546 20.00 -4.48 -20.00
N LEU A 547 19.38 -4.36 -21.16
CA LEU A 547 18.38 -3.35 -21.43
C LEU A 547 17.07 -4.03 -21.87
N LEU A 548 15.97 -3.57 -21.26
CA LEU A 548 14.63 -4.05 -21.54
C LEU A 548 13.70 -2.86 -21.72
N PHE A 549 12.86 -2.89 -22.74
CA PHE A 549 11.81 -1.91 -22.96
C PHE A 549 10.45 -2.53 -22.77
N LYS A 550 9.51 -1.74 -22.24
CA LYS A 550 8.15 -2.13 -21.92
C LYS A 550 7.15 -1.16 -22.53
N LEU A 551 6.06 -1.69 -23.03
CA LEU A 551 4.90 -0.93 -23.47
C LEU A 551 3.66 -1.64 -22.91
N ALA A 552 2.74 -0.88 -22.32
CA ALA A 552 1.42 -1.39 -21.98
C ALA A 552 0.36 -0.34 -22.28
N THR A 553 -0.74 -0.77 -22.89
CA THR A 553 -1.87 0.10 -23.21
C THR A 553 -3.18 -0.68 -23.11
N GLY A 554 -4.27 0.01 -22.80
CA GLY A 554 -5.58 -0.62 -22.72
C GLY A 554 -6.64 0.27 -22.13
N ILE A 555 -7.87 -0.21 -22.15
CA ILE A 555 -9.02 0.40 -21.50
C ILE A 555 -9.35 -0.42 -20.27
N TYR A 556 -9.54 0.27 -19.16
CA TYR A 556 -9.84 -0.32 -17.85
C TYR A 556 -11.18 0.23 -17.37
N TYR A 557 -12.05 -0.63 -16.86
CA TYR A 557 -13.32 -0.24 -16.28
C TYR A 557 -13.36 -0.67 -14.81
N GLN A 558 -13.98 0.17 -13.99
CA GLN A 558 -14.32 -0.13 -12.61
C GLN A 558 -15.83 0.04 -12.44
N PRO A 559 -16.57 -1.07 -12.34
CA PRO A 559 -17.98 -0.98 -11.96
C PRO A 559 -18.13 -0.33 -10.60
N PRO A 560 -19.20 0.47 -10.35
CA PRO A 560 -19.38 1.12 -9.07
C PRO A 560 -19.40 0.12 -7.93
N PHE A 561 -18.71 0.45 -6.84
CA PHE A 561 -18.86 -0.26 -5.57
C PHE A 561 -19.83 0.50 -4.66
N TYR A 562 -20.32 -0.15 -3.62
CA TYR A 562 -21.43 0.35 -2.81
C TYR A 562 -21.24 1.79 -2.32
N ARG A 563 -20.03 2.16 -1.83
CA ARG A 563 -19.78 3.53 -1.31
C ARG A 563 -19.85 4.61 -2.39
N GLU A 564 -19.40 4.32 -3.62
CA GLU A 564 -19.52 5.26 -4.76
C GLU A 564 -20.95 5.53 -5.15
N MET A 565 -21.85 4.57 -4.93
CA MET A 565 -23.27 4.70 -5.25
C MET A 565 -24.05 5.53 -4.23
N ARG A 566 -23.50 5.74 -3.05
CA ARG A 566 -24.16 6.45 -1.95
C ARG A 566 -23.79 7.92 -1.97
N SER A 567 -24.78 8.80 -2.23
CA SER A 567 -24.60 10.25 -2.22
C SER A 567 -24.32 10.80 -0.82
N LEU A 568 -24.05 12.09 -0.73
CA LEU A 568 -23.83 12.80 0.55
C LEU A 568 -25.05 12.71 1.46
N GLU A 569 -26.27 12.69 0.90
CA GLU A 569 -27.54 12.56 1.61
C GLU A 569 -27.89 11.09 1.93
N GLY A 570 -27.02 10.14 1.59
CA GLY A 570 -27.22 8.72 1.87
C GLY A 570 -28.09 7.98 0.86
N VAL A 571 -28.49 8.59 -0.25
CA VAL A 571 -29.32 7.97 -1.28
C VAL A 571 -28.46 7.13 -2.23
N LEU A 572 -28.93 5.93 -2.59
CA LEU A 572 -28.24 5.08 -3.57
C LEU A 572 -28.61 5.44 -5.00
N ASN A 573 -27.64 5.87 -5.79
CA ASN A 573 -27.77 6.00 -7.24
C ASN A 573 -27.48 4.65 -7.93
N LYS A 574 -28.54 3.93 -8.28
CA LYS A 574 -28.43 2.64 -8.98
C LYS A 574 -28.14 2.77 -10.48
N ASN A 575 -28.20 3.98 -11.04
CA ASN A 575 -27.93 4.25 -12.45
C ASN A 575 -26.44 4.63 -12.70
N LEU A 576 -25.63 4.60 -11.66
CA LEU A 576 -24.21 4.93 -11.76
C LEU A 576 -23.51 3.96 -12.72
N LYS A 577 -22.77 4.50 -13.71
CA LYS A 577 -22.04 3.74 -14.72
C LYS A 577 -20.66 3.34 -14.23
N ALA A 578 -20.06 2.35 -14.88
CA ALA A 578 -18.68 2.00 -14.67
C ALA A 578 -17.75 3.17 -15.06
N GLN A 579 -16.89 3.57 -14.14
CA GLN A 579 -15.81 4.51 -14.43
C GLN A 579 -14.80 3.86 -15.38
N SER A 580 -14.15 4.63 -16.25
CA SER A 580 -13.17 4.10 -17.19
C SER A 580 -11.87 4.89 -17.24
N ALA A 581 -10.78 4.18 -17.51
CA ALA A 581 -9.47 4.76 -17.72
C ALA A 581 -8.78 4.15 -18.97
N PHE A 582 -8.29 5.00 -19.86
CA PHE A 582 -7.32 4.60 -20.87
C PHE A 582 -5.92 4.73 -20.30
N HIS A 583 -5.12 3.67 -20.36
CA HIS A 583 -3.73 3.67 -19.91
C HIS A 583 -2.76 3.57 -21.09
N LEU A 584 -1.68 4.33 -21.01
CA LEU A 584 -0.47 4.18 -21.79
C LEU A 584 0.72 4.22 -20.84
N VAL A 585 1.52 3.15 -20.80
CA VAL A 585 2.72 3.03 -19.96
C VAL A 585 3.90 2.64 -20.84
N LEU A 586 4.96 3.43 -20.77
CA LEU A 586 6.23 3.20 -21.43
C LEU A 586 7.30 3.02 -20.37
N GLY A 587 8.03 1.93 -20.40
CA GLY A 587 9.04 1.61 -19.41
C GLY A 587 10.37 1.17 -20.02
N SER A 588 11.43 1.35 -19.24
CA SER A 588 12.73 0.75 -19.51
C SER A 588 13.36 0.25 -18.23
N GLU A 589 14.09 -0.85 -18.33
CA GLU A 589 14.92 -1.38 -17.25
C GLU A 589 16.35 -1.54 -17.76
N TYR A 590 17.29 -1.02 -17.02
CA TYR A 590 18.71 -1.14 -17.32
C TYR A 590 19.46 -1.71 -16.13
N THR A 591 20.02 -2.90 -16.32
CA THR A 591 20.86 -3.56 -15.32
C THR A 591 22.32 -3.26 -15.59
N PHE A 592 23.05 -2.78 -14.59
CA PHE A 592 24.47 -2.43 -14.72
C PHE A 592 25.28 -2.81 -13.47
N LEU A 593 26.58 -2.85 -13.62
CA LEU A 593 27.50 -3.07 -12.50
C LEU A 593 27.99 -1.72 -11.97
N GLY A 594 27.67 -1.44 -10.71
CA GLY A 594 28.19 -0.31 -9.95
C GLY A 594 28.91 -0.84 -8.71
N PHE A 595 30.09 -0.31 -8.38
CA PHE A 595 30.90 -0.76 -7.23
C PHE A 595 31.15 -2.28 -7.20
N GLY A 596 31.22 -2.92 -8.39
CA GLY A 596 31.37 -4.36 -8.54
C GLY A 596 30.13 -5.21 -8.26
N ARG A 597 28.96 -4.59 -8.06
CA ARG A 597 27.67 -5.21 -7.72
C ARG A 597 26.61 -4.85 -8.74
N GLU A 598 25.53 -5.62 -8.78
CA GLU A 598 24.45 -5.40 -9.72
C GLU A 598 23.49 -4.34 -9.24
N PHE A 599 23.19 -3.38 -10.11
CA PHE A 599 22.18 -2.35 -9.93
C PHE A 599 21.18 -2.43 -11.08
N LYS A 600 19.93 -2.14 -10.77
CA LYS A 600 18.82 -2.07 -11.74
C LYS A 600 18.21 -0.69 -11.69
N PHE A 601 18.25 0.02 -12.82
CA PHE A 601 17.57 1.29 -12.99
C PHE A 601 16.29 1.07 -13.79
N VAL A 602 15.17 1.48 -13.24
CA VAL A 602 13.84 1.39 -13.84
C VAL A 602 13.29 2.78 -14.06
N THR A 603 12.75 3.03 -15.23
CA THR A 603 12.04 4.27 -15.57
C THR A 603 10.73 3.91 -16.22
N GLU A 604 9.64 4.54 -15.79
CA GLU A 604 8.31 4.38 -16.39
C GLU A 604 7.63 5.74 -16.57
N ALA A 605 7.29 6.09 -17.81
CA ALA A 605 6.44 7.22 -18.14
C ALA A 605 5.02 6.70 -18.38
N TYR A 606 4.02 7.43 -17.89
CA TYR A 606 2.63 7.01 -18.01
C TYR A 606 1.67 8.16 -18.29
N TYR A 607 0.59 7.81 -18.98
CA TYR A 607 -0.57 8.67 -19.19
C TYR A 607 -1.85 7.87 -18.96
N LYS A 608 -2.80 8.47 -18.20
CA LYS A 608 -4.14 7.94 -17.98
C LYS A 608 -5.15 9.01 -18.38
N LYS A 609 -6.15 8.66 -19.19
CA LYS A 609 -7.33 9.48 -19.42
C LYS A 609 -8.50 8.85 -18.70
N LEU A 610 -9.17 9.63 -17.87
CA LEU A 610 -10.27 9.17 -17.00
C LEU A 610 -11.60 9.71 -17.52
N ASN A 611 -12.61 8.85 -17.62
CA ASN A 611 -13.95 9.25 -18.03
C ASN A 611 -14.99 8.64 -17.08
N ASP A 612 -16.14 9.30 -17.01
CA ASP A 612 -17.26 8.92 -16.15
C ASP A 612 -16.85 8.76 -14.68
N ASN A 613 -15.90 9.58 -14.22
CA ASN A 613 -15.45 9.55 -12.84
C ASN A 613 -16.55 9.98 -11.89
N VAL A 614 -16.55 9.36 -10.73
CA VAL A 614 -17.37 9.77 -9.58
C VAL A 614 -16.51 10.64 -8.68
N PRO A 615 -16.75 11.97 -8.63
CA PRO A 615 -16.03 12.84 -7.73
C PRO A 615 -16.30 12.50 -6.26
N TYR A 616 -15.32 12.82 -5.42
CA TYR A 616 -15.43 12.67 -3.97
C TYR A 616 -14.72 13.82 -3.26
N GLU A 617 -15.13 14.06 -2.03
CA GLU A 617 -14.45 14.93 -1.09
C GLU A 617 -13.85 14.14 0.07
N ILE A 618 -12.92 14.77 0.79
CA ILE A 618 -12.32 14.20 2.01
C ILE A 618 -12.76 15.09 3.17
N ASP A 619 -13.66 14.56 3.99
CA ASP A 619 -14.15 15.19 5.20
C ASP A 619 -13.49 14.49 6.41
N ASN A 620 -12.52 15.15 7.03
CA ASN A 620 -11.77 14.66 8.20
C ASN A 620 -11.41 13.17 8.09
N LEU A 621 -10.67 12.77 7.04
CA LEU A 621 -10.27 11.40 6.69
C LEU A 621 -11.38 10.50 6.11
N ARG A 622 -12.61 10.94 6.07
CA ARG A 622 -13.72 10.20 5.48
C ARG A 622 -13.89 10.56 4.01
N LEU A 623 -13.85 9.56 3.12
CA LEU A 623 -14.23 9.77 1.72
C LEU A 623 -15.75 9.79 1.57
N ARG A 624 -16.26 10.84 0.96
CA ARG A 624 -17.67 11.05 0.67
C ARG A 624 -17.86 11.24 -0.83
N TYR A 625 -18.58 10.34 -1.47
CA TYR A 625 -18.80 10.34 -2.92
C TYR A 625 -20.05 11.14 -3.28
N PHE A 626 -19.99 11.87 -4.40
CA PHE A 626 -21.16 12.58 -4.91
C PHE A 626 -22.14 11.67 -5.65
N ALA A 627 -21.78 10.42 -5.86
CA ALA A 627 -22.59 9.39 -6.51
C ALA A 627 -23.10 9.75 -7.92
N ASN A 628 -22.32 10.53 -8.67
CA ASN A 628 -22.62 10.95 -10.03
C ASN A 628 -21.39 10.77 -10.94
N ASN A 629 -21.60 10.27 -12.18
CA ASN A 629 -20.54 10.17 -13.20
C ASN A 629 -20.39 11.50 -13.95
N ASN A 630 -20.12 12.59 -13.24
CA ASN A 630 -20.07 13.93 -13.81
C ASN A 630 -18.67 14.53 -13.95
N ALA A 631 -17.61 13.70 -13.80
CA ALA A 631 -16.26 14.18 -13.99
C ALA A 631 -15.48 13.44 -15.09
N THR A 632 -14.58 14.16 -15.73
CA THR A 632 -13.53 13.63 -16.59
C THR A 632 -12.18 14.08 -16.07
N GLY A 633 -11.13 13.30 -16.32
CA GLY A 633 -9.85 13.66 -15.77
C GLY A 633 -8.67 13.05 -16.53
N TYR A 634 -7.48 13.34 -16.01
CA TYR A 634 -6.25 12.73 -16.48
C TYR A 634 -5.22 12.59 -15.37
N ALA A 635 -4.29 11.67 -15.56
CA ALA A 635 -3.08 11.58 -14.76
C ALA A 635 -1.90 11.27 -15.68
N TYR A 636 -0.80 11.99 -15.55
CA TYR A 636 0.44 11.68 -16.24
C TYR A 636 1.64 11.91 -15.34
N GLY A 637 2.72 11.23 -15.65
CA GLY A 637 3.92 11.34 -14.85
C GLY A 637 5.05 10.46 -15.33
N ILE A 638 6.12 10.50 -14.57
CA ILE A 638 7.30 9.67 -14.77
C ILE A 638 7.83 9.20 -13.42
N ASP A 639 8.13 7.93 -13.34
CA ASP A 639 8.68 7.28 -12.15
C ASP A 639 10.08 6.74 -12.44
N PHE A 640 10.97 6.87 -11.45
CA PHE A 640 12.32 6.35 -11.47
C PHE A 640 12.57 5.48 -10.25
N ARG A 641 13.30 4.39 -10.43
CA ARG A 641 13.78 3.57 -9.32
C ARG A 641 15.19 3.06 -9.60
N LEU A 642 16.06 3.25 -8.63
CA LEU A 642 17.39 2.63 -8.58
C LEU A 642 17.39 1.58 -7.48
N ASN A 643 17.58 0.33 -7.85
CA ASN A 643 17.58 -0.83 -6.96
C ASN A 643 18.93 -1.52 -7.03
N GLY A 644 19.48 -1.98 -5.92
CA GLY A 644 20.73 -2.73 -5.92
C GLY A 644 21.37 -2.88 -4.54
N GLU A 645 22.52 -3.50 -4.50
CA GLU A 645 23.30 -3.68 -3.28
C GLU A 645 24.27 -2.51 -3.09
N PHE A 646 23.81 -1.42 -2.46
CA PHE A 646 24.69 -0.32 -2.07
C PHE A 646 25.72 -0.81 -1.02
N VAL A 647 25.30 -1.72 -0.17
CA VAL A 647 26.12 -2.50 0.74
C VAL A 647 26.03 -3.96 0.33
N GLU A 648 27.14 -4.71 0.39
CA GLU A 648 27.21 -6.10 -0.05
C GLU A 648 26.19 -6.97 0.71
N GLY A 649 25.37 -7.72 -0.01
CA GLY A 649 24.33 -8.58 0.58
C GLY A 649 23.14 -7.84 1.19
N ALA A 650 23.04 -6.51 0.99
CA ALA A 650 21.98 -5.67 1.52
C ALA A 650 21.28 -4.90 0.39
N GLU A 651 20.15 -5.44 -0.07
CA GLU A 651 19.36 -4.81 -1.12
C GLU A 651 18.72 -3.51 -0.61
N SER A 652 18.91 -2.43 -1.36
CA SER A 652 18.39 -1.10 -1.05
C SER A 652 17.86 -0.46 -2.33
N TRP A 653 16.97 0.53 -2.20
CA TRP A 653 16.47 1.27 -3.36
C TRP A 653 16.12 2.71 -3.04
N ILE A 654 16.12 3.49 -4.10
CA ILE A 654 15.67 4.88 -4.13
C ILE A 654 14.63 4.99 -5.23
N SER A 655 13.50 5.64 -4.96
CA SER A 655 12.44 5.90 -5.92
C SER A 655 12.10 7.37 -5.95
N LEU A 656 11.82 7.91 -7.13
CA LEU A 656 11.37 9.27 -7.37
C LEU A 656 10.19 9.23 -8.34
N GLY A 657 9.08 9.86 -7.99
CA GLY A 657 7.89 9.99 -8.81
C GLY A 657 7.52 11.43 -9.04
N LEU A 658 7.17 11.77 -10.28
CA LEU A 658 6.59 13.03 -10.68
C LEU A 658 5.19 12.77 -11.24
N LEU A 659 4.18 13.44 -10.69
CA LEU A 659 2.77 13.22 -11.03
C LEU A 659 2.07 14.57 -11.26
N ASN A 660 1.16 14.60 -12.22
CA ASN A 660 0.13 15.63 -12.36
C ASN A 660 -1.20 14.93 -12.64
N THR A 661 -2.19 15.14 -11.79
CA THR A 661 -3.53 14.60 -11.98
C THR A 661 -4.58 15.66 -11.68
N LYS A 662 -5.51 15.82 -12.64
CA LYS A 662 -6.60 16.78 -12.54
C LYS A 662 -7.90 16.15 -13.01
N GLU A 663 -9.01 16.73 -12.58
CA GLU A 663 -10.36 16.39 -13.06
C GLU A 663 -11.17 17.63 -13.29
N ASP A 664 -12.10 17.54 -14.23
CA ASP A 664 -13.08 18.57 -14.60
C ASP A 664 -14.45 18.02 -14.20
N ILE A 665 -15.11 18.68 -13.27
CA ILE A 665 -16.42 18.30 -12.72
C ILE A 665 -17.46 19.12 -13.48
N LYS A 666 -18.35 18.46 -14.18
CA LYS A 666 -19.41 19.15 -14.93
C LYS A 666 -20.40 19.82 -13.97
N GLY A 667 -20.63 21.10 -14.19
CA GLY A 667 -21.56 21.88 -13.39
C GLY A 667 -20.94 22.51 -12.14
N ASP A 668 -19.63 22.52 -12.03
CA ASP A 668 -18.85 23.07 -10.93
C ASP A 668 -18.63 24.58 -11.04
N TYR A 669 -19.63 25.33 -11.35
CA TYR A 669 -19.55 26.78 -11.37
C TYR A 669 -19.91 27.38 -10.02
N TYR A 670 -19.37 28.58 -9.75
CA TYR A 670 -19.71 29.36 -8.57
C TYR A 670 -19.70 30.86 -8.88
N TYR A 671 -20.24 31.67 -7.97
CA TYR A 671 -20.24 33.13 -8.03
C TYR A 671 -19.42 33.71 -6.89
N ASP A 672 -18.55 34.64 -7.19
CA ASP A 672 -18.00 35.55 -6.20
C ASP A 672 -18.90 36.78 -6.13
N TYR A 673 -19.32 37.15 -4.93
CA TYR A 673 -20.20 38.28 -4.69
C TYR A 673 -19.38 39.48 -4.26
N TYR A 674 -19.82 40.68 -4.69
CA TYR A 674 -19.17 41.95 -4.39
C TYR A 674 -20.21 42.93 -3.82
N ASN A 675 -19.80 43.78 -2.84
CA ASN A 675 -20.63 44.83 -2.27
C ASN A 675 -20.64 46.07 -3.16
N GLU A 676 -21.40 47.12 -2.78
CA GLU A 676 -21.47 48.40 -3.51
C GLU A 676 -20.10 49.11 -3.61
N ALA A 677 -19.20 48.88 -2.67
CA ALA A 677 -17.83 49.43 -2.70
C ALA A 677 -16.90 48.63 -3.65
N GLY A 678 -17.37 47.56 -4.28
CA GLY A 678 -16.57 46.71 -5.15
C GLY A 678 -15.64 45.78 -4.40
N GLU A 679 -15.83 45.59 -3.09
CA GLU A 679 -15.07 44.63 -2.29
C GLU A 679 -15.68 43.22 -2.41
N LYS A 680 -14.85 42.24 -2.61
CA LYS A 680 -15.31 40.83 -2.58
C LYS A 680 -15.86 40.49 -1.19
N ILE A 681 -17.07 39.97 -1.16
CA ILE A 681 -17.71 39.54 0.09
C ILE A 681 -17.07 38.22 0.54
N ILE A 682 -16.35 38.31 1.65
CA ILE A 682 -15.76 37.16 2.34
C ILE A 682 -16.35 37.14 3.75
N PRO A 683 -17.11 36.08 4.13
CA PRO A 683 -17.71 35.98 5.46
C PRO A 683 -16.69 36.22 6.58
N GLY A 684 -17.06 37.06 7.53
CA GLY A 684 -16.21 37.42 8.68
C GLY A 684 -15.04 38.39 8.38
N TYR A 685 -14.78 38.75 7.12
CA TYR A 685 -13.72 39.70 6.73
C TYR A 685 -14.28 40.99 6.12
N THR A 686 -15.24 40.90 5.21
CA THR A 686 -15.87 42.05 4.56
C THR A 686 -16.93 42.62 5.48
N PHE A 687 -16.88 43.94 5.74
CA PHE A 687 -17.82 44.61 6.66
C PHE A 687 -19.24 44.64 6.09
N ASP A 688 -19.38 45.15 4.86
CA ASP A 688 -20.67 45.12 4.16
C ASP A 688 -20.78 43.86 3.31
N GLN A 689 -21.62 42.96 3.75
CA GLN A 689 -21.86 41.66 3.09
C GLN A 689 -23.11 41.66 2.20
N THR A 690 -23.65 42.85 1.87
CA THR A 690 -24.78 42.99 0.97
C THR A 690 -24.33 42.83 -0.48
N PRO A 691 -24.77 41.80 -1.23
CA PRO A 691 -24.36 41.59 -2.61
C PRO A 691 -24.96 42.69 -3.52
N ALA A 692 -24.10 43.45 -4.21
CA ALA A 692 -24.47 44.40 -5.24
C ALA A 692 -24.14 43.90 -6.66
N ASP A 693 -23.07 43.08 -6.78
CA ASP A 693 -22.63 42.49 -8.04
C ASP A 693 -22.10 41.05 -7.82
N SER A 694 -22.04 40.25 -8.89
CA SER A 694 -21.51 38.91 -8.85
C SER A 694 -20.74 38.56 -10.11
N ILE A 695 -19.61 37.87 -9.94
CA ILE A 695 -18.78 37.35 -11.03
C ILE A 695 -18.89 35.83 -11.09
N TYR A 696 -19.25 35.33 -12.26
CA TYR A 696 -19.35 33.92 -12.57
C TYR A 696 -17.96 33.31 -12.82
N TYR A 697 -17.69 32.17 -12.18
CA TYR A 697 -16.48 31.38 -12.38
C TYR A 697 -16.81 29.94 -12.78
N ASN A 698 -16.07 29.44 -13.78
CA ASN A 698 -16.04 28.03 -14.14
C ASN A 698 -14.59 27.54 -13.99
N PRO A 699 -14.28 26.74 -12.97
CA PRO A 699 -12.89 26.36 -12.63
C PRO A 699 -12.26 25.38 -13.63
N GLY A 700 -13.06 24.58 -14.37
CA GLY A 700 -12.57 23.57 -15.31
C GLY A 700 -11.69 22.52 -14.61
N TYR A 701 -10.49 22.25 -15.11
CA TYR A 701 -9.62 21.22 -14.55
C TYR A 701 -9.00 21.61 -13.21
N ILE A 702 -9.48 21.04 -12.12
CA ILE A 702 -8.98 21.17 -10.75
C ILE A 702 -8.09 19.99 -10.34
N PRO A 703 -7.15 20.15 -9.40
CA PRO A 703 -6.37 19.03 -8.87
C PRO A 703 -7.26 17.95 -8.23
N ARG A 704 -7.02 16.68 -8.55
CA ARG A 704 -7.65 15.56 -7.83
C ARG A 704 -7.12 15.47 -6.41
N PRO A 705 -7.88 14.95 -5.43
CA PRO A 705 -7.41 14.78 -4.05
C PRO A 705 -6.10 13.97 -3.91
N THR A 706 -5.76 13.20 -4.92
CA THR A 706 -4.55 12.36 -4.99
C THR A 706 -3.37 13.04 -5.73
N ASP A 707 -3.48 14.34 -6.09
CA ASP A 707 -2.45 15.07 -6.85
C ASP A 707 -1.21 15.41 -6.00
N GLN A 708 -0.38 14.42 -5.74
CA GLN A 708 0.94 14.62 -5.12
C GLN A 708 2.01 14.77 -6.19
N ARG A 709 2.46 16.02 -6.42
CA ARG A 709 3.32 16.40 -7.54
C ARG A 709 4.69 15.73 -7.57
N LEU A 710 5.28 15.55 -6.40
CA LEU A 710 6.58 14.93 -6.23
C LEU A 710 6.54 13.97 -5.05
N THR A 711 7.06 12.77 -5.27
CA THR A 711 7.27 11.75 -4.23
C THR A 711 8.69 11.25 -4.29
N PHE A 712 9.31 11.11 -3.14
CA PHE A 712 10.61 10.48 -2.99
C PHE A 712 10.53 9.44 -1.88
N SER A 713 10.98 8.23 -2.17
CA SER A 713 11.10 7.19 -1.16
C SER A 713 12.45 6.49 -1.26
N MET A 714 12.99 6.12 -0.12
CA MET A 714 14.24 5.39 -0.01
C MET A 714 14.10 4.32 1.07
N TYR A 715 14.55 3.12 0.74
CA TYR A 715 14.82 2.07 1.70
C TYR A 715 16.30 1.71 1.61
N PHE A 716 16.99 1.82 2.71
CA PHE A 716 18.40 1.54 2.80
C PHE A 716 18.67 0.58 3.95
N GLN A 717 19.47 -0.45 3.71
CA GLN A 717 19.92 -1.34 4.77
C GLN A 717 21.45 -1.46 4.74
N ASP A 718 21.99 -1.61 5.94
CA ASP A 718 23.43 -1.73 6.16
C ASP A 718 23.70 -2.66 7.35
N TYR A 719 24.95 -3.04 7.50
CA TYR A 719 25.44 -3.74 8.68
C TYR A 719 26.82 -3.24 9.07
N LEU A 720 27.15 -3.33 10.36
CA LEU A 720 28.47 -2.93 10.82
C LEU A 720 29.52 -3.91 10.30
N PRO A 721 30.53 -3.47 9.51
CA PRO A 721 31.50 -4.38 8.87
C PRO A 721 32.27 -5.28 9.84
N LYS A 722 32.55 -4.75 11.04
CA LYS A 722 33.23 -5.53 12.11
C LYS A 722 32.27 -6.44 12.87
N PHE A 723 30.98 -6.16 12.85
CA PHE A 723 29.95 -6.89 13.57
C PHE A 723 28.71 -7.05 12.69
N PRO A 724 28.74 -7.92 11.65
CA PRO A 724 27.63 -8.07 10.68
C PRO A 724 26.31 -8.54 11.29
N SER A 725 26.35 -8.98 12.54
CA SER A 725 25.11 -9.27 13.31
C SER A 725 24.35 -8.01 13.77
N PHE A 726 24.94 -6.80 13.63
CA PHE A 726 24.23 -5.54 13.83
C PHE A 726 23.87 -4.96 12.47
N LYS A 727 22.56 -4.90 12.22
CA LYS A 727 21.96 -4.38 10.99
C LYS A 727 21.28 -3.04 11.27
N VAL A 728 21.31 -2.16 10.28
CA VAL A 728 20.62 -0.86 10.32
C VAL A 728 19.67 -0.80 9.12
N TYR A 729 18.48 -0.32 9.35
CA TYR A 729 17.45 -0.12 8.33
C TYR A 729 16.96 1.31 8.38
N LEU A 730 16.89 1.95 7.25
CA LEU A 730 16.40 3.32 7.11
C LEU A 730 15.30 3.36 6.05
N ALA A 731 14.16 3.92 6.40
CA ALA A 731 13.09 4.26 5.46
C ALA A 731 12.87 5.78 5.47
N LEU A 732 12.91 6.39 4.30
CA LEU A 732 12.67 7.81 4.10
C LEU A 732 11.52 7.97 3.11
N ILE A 733 10.53 8.78 3.45
CA ILE A 733 9.40 9.13 2.58
C ILE A 733 9.22 10.64 2.62
N LEU A 734 9.26 11.27 1.45
CA LEU A 734 8.99 12.68 1.24
C LEU A 734 7.93 12.84 0.16
N GLY A 735 6.99 13.76 0.34
CA GLY A 735 5.98 14.05 -0.66
C GLY A 735 5.50 15.50 -0.57
N THR A 736 5.19 16.12 -1.70
CA THR A 736 4.52 17.42 -1.72
C THR A 736 3.11 17.28 -1.15
N GLY A 737 2.55 18.38 -0.64
CA GLY A 737 1.22 18.37 -0.05
C GLY A 737 0.12 17.98 -1.03
N LEU A 738 -0.81 17.15 -0.57
CA LEU A 738 -2.04 16.82 -1.30
C LEU A 738 -2.99 18.03 -1.33
N PRO A 739 -3.87 18.14 -2.33
CA PRO A 739 -4.96 19.12 -2.33
C PRO A 739 -5.97 18.81 -1.22
N PHE A 740 -6.52 19.87 -0.61
CA PHE A 740 -7.64 19.82 0.32
C PHE A 740 -8.46 21.09 0.24
N GLY A 741 -9.66 21.07 0.80
CA GLY A 741 -10.54 22.23 0.93
C GLY A 741 -11.53 22.02 2.08
N PRO A 742 -12.36 23.02 2.36
CA PRO A 742 -13.47 22.87 3.30
C PRO A 742 -14.39 21.71 2.86
N PRO A 743 -14.98 20.97 3.79
CA PRO A 743 -15.97 19.96 3.46
C PRO A 743 -17.25 20.63 2.91
N GLY A 744 -17.88 20.00 1.94
CA GLY A 744 -19.08 20.48 1.26
C GLY A 744 -18.97 20.37 -0.25
N ASP A 745 -19.96 20.86 -0.99
CA ASP A 745 -20.05 20.68 -2.45
C ASP A 745 -19.08 21.57 -3.25
N GLU A 746 -18.36 22.46 -2.58
CA GLU A 746 -17.55 23.49 -3.24
C GLU A 746 -16.03 23.18 -3.24
N ARG A 747 -15.64 21.92 -3.31
CA ARG A 747 -14.23 21.53 -3.42
C ARG A 747 -13.48 22.25 -4.54
N TYR A 748 -14.18 22.65 -5.59
CA TYR A 748 -13.64 23.36 -6.75
C TYR A 748 -13.41 24.87 -6.51
N LYS A 749 -13.98 25.45 -5.46
CA LYS A 749 -13.85 26.89 -5.15
C LYS A 749 -12.58 27.18 -4.35
N ASP A 750 -12.38 26.43 -3.26
CA ASP A 750 -11.29 26.68 -2.32
C ASP A 750 -10.36 25.47 -2.23
N ILE A 751 -9.28 25.50 -3.04
CA ILE A 751 -8.31 24.42 -3.11
C ILE A 751 -6.97 24.88 -2.50
N TYR A 752 -6.66 24.29 -1.37
CA TYR A 752 -5.39 24.48 -0.66
C TYR A 752 -4.51 23.22 -0.81
N ARG A 753 -3.29 23.27 -0.28
CA ARG A 753 -2.42 22.11 -0.21
C ARG A 753 -1.91 21.92 1.22
N TYR A 754 -1.94 20.68 1.68
CA TYR A 754 -1.28 20.30 2.92
C TYR A 754 0.20 20.67 2.90
N PRO A 755 0.82 20.90 4.07
CA PRO A 755 2.27 20.92 4.18
C PRO A 755 2.89 19.63 3.61
N PRO A 756 4.14 19.71 3.07
CA PRO A 756 4.82 18.52 2.56
C PRO A 756 4.96 17.44 3.62
N TYR A 757 4.60 16.21 3.27
CA TYR A 757 4.81 15.04 4.12
C TYR A 757 6.29 14.66 4.16
N ARG A 758 6.84 14.48 5.35
CA ARG A 758 8.26 14.15 5.57
C ARG A 758 8.38 13.17 6.71
N ARG A 759 8.93 11.99 6.43
CA ARG A 759 9.09 10.97 7.45
C ARG A 759 10.38 10.20 7.26
N VAL A 760 11.07 9.99 8.37
CA VAL A 760 12.26 9.13 8.47
C VAL A 760 12.04 8.15 9.61
N ASP A 761 12.08 6.86 9.29
CA ASP A 761 12.05 5.77 10.25
C ASP A 761 13.37 5.00 10.21
N ILE A 762 13.92 4.66 11.37
CA ILE A 762 15.18 3.93 11.46
C ILE A 762 15.02 2.73 12.40
N GLY A 763 15.64 1.62 12.04
CA GLY A 763 15.69 0.40 12.84
C GLY A 763 17.11 -0.10 13.04
N PHE A 764 17.42 -0.52 14.24
CA PHE A 764 18.68 -1.17 14.62
C PHE A 764 18.36 -2.59 15.06
N ALA A 765 18.90 -3.59 14.37
CA ALA A 765 18.65 -4.98 14.71
C ALA A 765 19.92 -5.69 15.11
N LYS A 766 19.87 -6.41 16.24
CA LYS A 766 20.89 -7.38 16.65
C LYS A 766 20.42 -8.78 16.31
N VAL A 767 21.13 -9.45 15.42
CA VAL A 767 20.94 -10.87 15.12
C VAL A 767 21.76 -11.71 16.08
N PHE A 768 21.11 -12.53 16.89
CA PHE A 768 21.73 -13.45 17.85
C PHE A 768 21.96 -14.82 17.23
N ILE A 769 20.97 -15.29 16.45
CA ILE A 769 20.99 -16.54 15.71
C ILE A 769 20.64 -16.20 14.27
N ASP A 770 21.53 -16.54 13.35
CA ASP A 770 21.36 -16.33 11.92
C ASP A 770 20.92 -17.63 11.26
N GLU A 771 19.90 -17.57 10.38
CA GLU A 771 19.35 -18.72 9.70
C GLU A 771 20.37 -19.43 8.79
N ASP A 772 21.31 -18.66 8.26
CA ASP A 772 22.35 -19.16 7.33
C ASP A 772 23.56 -19.79 8.04
N VAL A 773 23.66 -19.65 9.38
CA VAL A 773 24.80 -20.10 10.17
C VAL A 773 24.40 -21.23 11.11
N LYS A 774 24.71 -22.48 10.77
CA LYS A 774 24.49 -23.61 11.66
C LYS A 774 25.51 -23.59 12.81
N LYS A 775 25.06 -23.20 14.02
CA LYS A 775 25.82 -23.31 15.27
C LYS A 775 25.10 -24.25 16.23
N GLN A 776 25.87 -25.06 16.98
CA GLN A 776 25.32 -25.78 18.13
C GLN A 776 25.42 -24.89 19.37
N TYR A 777 24.31 -24.71 20.01
CA TYR A 777 24.20 -23.88 21.22
C TYR A 777 24.22 -24.75 22.47
N ARG A 778 24.87 -24.25 23.52
CA ARG A 778 25.00 -24.94 24.81
C ARG A 778 23.63 -25.25 25.46
N LEU A 779 22.66 -24.36 25.25
CA LEU A 779 21.28 -24.57 25.67
C LEU A 779 20.52 -25.29 24.55
N LYS A 780 20.09 -26.53 24.76
CA LYS A 780 19.40 -27.39 23.79
C LYS A 780 18.17 -26.73 23.15
N LEU A 781 17.49 -25.84 23.87
CA LEU A 781 16.33 -25.08 23.37
C LEU A 781 16.69 -24.24 22.13
N PHE A 782 17.87 -23.58 22.12
CA PHE A 782 18.32 -22.77 20.99
C PHE A 782 18.75 -23.58 19.74
N ASN A 783 18.92 -24.89 19.86
CA ASN A 783 19.22 -25.74 18.70
C ASN A 783 18.00 -25.95 17.80
N HIS A 784 16.78 -25.65 18.29
CA HIS A 784 15.54 -25.65 17.51
C HIS A 784 15.21 -24.27 16.94
N VAL A 785 15.90 -23.22 17.39
CA VAL A 785 15.73 -21.85 16.88
C VAL A 785 16.64 -21.67 15.67
N ARG A 786 16.05 -21.28 14.55
CA ARG A 786 16.78 -21.03 13.28
C ARG A 786 17.23 -19.57 13.14
N ALA A 787 16.41 -18.65 13.62
CA ALA A 787 16.77 -17.24 13.66
C ALA A 787 16.24 -16.58 14.93
N LEU A 788 17.03 -15.68 15.51
CA LEU A 788 16.66 -14.87 16.66
C LEU A 788 17.24 -13.47 16.47
N SER A 789 16.38 -12.47 16.46
CA SER A 789 16.81 -11.06 16.38
C SER A 789 15.98 -10.16 17.30
N LEU A 790 16.61 -9.12 17.81
CA LEU A 790 15.99 -8.04 18.56
C LEU A 790 16.23 -6.73 17.81
N SER A 791 15.17 -5.99 17.53
CA SER A 791 15.22 -4.72 16.81
C SER A 791 14.71 -3.59 17.69
N LEU A 792 15.44 -2.47 17.69
CA LEU A 792 15.00 -1.19 18.21
C LEU A 792 14.66 -0.30 17.01
N GLU A 793 13.41 0.15 16.96
CA GLU A 793 12.89 0.98 15.87
C GLU A 793 12.55 2.37 16.41
N VAL A 794 12.88 3.40 15.65
CA VAL A 794 12.52 4.79 15.93
C VAL A 794 11.66 5.30 14.79
N PHE A 795 10.39 5.49 15.07
CA PHE A 795 9.44 6.07 14.12
C PHE A 795 9.48 7.59 14.18
N ASN A 796 9.34 8.24 13.03
CA ASN A 796 9.39 9.69 12.87
C ASN A 796 10.62 10.31 13.56
N LEU A 797 11.80 9.85 13.17
CA LEU A 797 13.09 10.25 13.78
C LEU A 797 13.27 11.75 13.87
N LEU A 798 12.81 12.50 12.85
CA LEU A 798 12.96 13.96 12.77
C LEU A 798 11.90 14.73 13.58
N GLN A 799 10.91 14.01 14.14
CA GLN A 799 9.80 14.59 14.89
C GLN A 799 9.03 15.66 14.09
N VAL A 800 8.75 15.36 12.82
CA VAL A 800 7.96 16.26 11.97
C VAL A 800 6.48 16.09 12.28
N ASN A 801 5.79 17.20 12.49
CA ASN A 801 4.34 17.23 12.62
C ASN A 801 3.72 17.15 11.21
N ASN A 802 3.45 15.94 10.74
CA ASN A 802 2.78 15.72 9.46
C ASN A 802 1.27 15.90 9.64
N THR A 803 0.67 16.83 8.89
CA THR A 803 -0.77 17.07 8.93
C THR A 803 -1.50 15.96 8.15
N VAL A 804 -2.49 15.35 8.79
CA VAL A 804 -3.32 14.29 8.18
C VAL A 804 -4.70 14.80 7.76
N SER A 805 -5.26 15.72 8.51
CA SER A 805 -6.56 16.34 8.24
C SER A 805 -6.65 17.71 8.91
N TYR A 806 -7.73 18.43 8.63
CA TYR A 806 -8.09 19.64 9.35
C TYR A 806 -9.48 19.51 9.97
N LEU A 807 -9.63 20.00 11.18
CA LEU A 807 -10.92 20.28 11.78
C LEU A 807 -11.33 21.70 11.38
N TRP A 808 -12.49 21.82 10.74
CA TRP A 808 -13.04 23.10 10.32
C TRP A 808 -13.99 23.63 11.38
N ILE A 809 -13.77 24.85 11.78
CA ILE A 809 -14.59 25.57 12.78
C ILE A 809 -14.83 27.00 12.33
N GLU A 810 -15.90 27.61 12.82
CA GLU A 810 -16.24 29.01 12.55
C GLU A 810 -16.20 29.81 13.82
N ASP A 811 -15.82 31.10 13.71
CA ASP A 811 -15.93 32.05 14.80
C ASP A 811 -17.27 32.82 14.74
N VAL A 812 -17.46 33.71 15.71
CA VAL A 812 -18.68 34.56 15.81
C VAL A 812 -18.91 35.48 14.62
N THR A 813 -17.90 35.73 13.79
CA THR A 813 -17.98 36.57 12.61
C THR A 813 -18.25 35.79 11.33
N GLY A 814 -18.34 34.48 11.41
CA GLY A 814 -18.47 33.57 10.26
C GLY A 814 -17.16 33.24 9.57
N ARG A 815 -16.01 33.56 10.17
CA ARG A 815 -14.70 33.13 9.65
C ARG A 815 -14.48 31.65 9.90
N THR A 816 -14.10 30.96 8.86
CA THR A 816 -13.78 29.54 8.93
C THR A 816 -12.28 29.33 9.16
N TYR A 817 -11.95 28.50 10.12
CA TYR A 817 -10.57 28.13 10.47
C TYR A 817 -10.34 26.64 10.26
N ALA A 818 -9.16 26.32 9.71
CA ALA A 818 -8.69 24.95 9.52
C ALA A 818 -7.68 24.59 10.59
N ILE A 819 -8.09 23.86 11.63
CA ILE A 819 -7.24 23.43 12.73
C ILE A 819 -6.55 22.12 12.38
N PRO A 820 -5.21 22.06 12.32
CA PRO A 820 -4.50 20.88 11.88
C PRO A 820 -4.61 19.72 12.88
N ASN A 821 -4.82 18.52 12.37
CA ASN A 821 -4.62 17.27 13.09
C ASN A 821 -3.31 16.65 12.60
N TYR A 822 -2.41 16.35 13.52
CA TYR A 822 -1.10 15.81 13.21
C TYR A 822 -1.05 14.30 13.41
N LEU A 823 -0.24 13.64 12.59
CA LEU A 823 0.11 12.22 12.71
C LEU A 823 1.09 12.00 13.88
N THR A 824 1.52 10.75 14.05
CA THR A 824 2.29 10.32 15.21
C THR A 824 3.61 11.07 15.38
N ALA A 825 3.90 11.52 16.60
CA ALA A 825 5.19 12.06 16.99
C ALA A 825 6.28 10.96 16.97
N ARG A 826 7.51 11.32 17.36
CA ARG A 826 8.60 10.34 17.50
C ARG A 826 8.25 9.27 18.52
N GLN A 827 8.36 7.99 18.13
CA GLN A 827 8.09 6.83 18.97
C GLN A 827 9.19 5.78 18.86
N LEU A 828 9.42 5.08 19.97
CA LEU A 828 10.32 3.94 20.02
C LEU A 828 9.52 2.64 20.00
N ASN A 829 9.99 1.64 19.28
CA ASN A 829 9.44 0.29 19.31
C ASN A 829 10.54 -0.73 19.50
N LEU A 830 10.28 -1.73 20.33
CA LEU A 830 11.17 -2.87 20.52
C LEU A 830 10.47 -4.10 19.96
N ARG A 831 11.16 -4.82 19.04
CA ARG A 831 10.60 -6.00 18.37
C ARG A 831 11.54 -7.19 18.49
N LEU A 832 11.03 -8.29 19.01
CA LEU A 832 11.69 -9.60 19.07
C LEU A 832 11.14 -10.49 17.96
N ASN A 833 12.02 -11.07 17.15
CA ASN A 833 11.65 -12.03 16.10
C ASN A 833 12.36 -13.36 16.35
N VAL A 834 11.59 -14.45 16.25
CA VAL A 834 12.07 -15.83 16.44
C VAL A 834 11.57 -16.67 15.26
N LYS A 835 12.45 -17.46 14.63
CA LYS A 835 12.09 -18.51 13.67
C LYS A 835 12.59 -19.88 14.18
N PHE A 836 11.80 -20.93 14.04
CA PHE A 836 12.11 -22.28 14.53
C PHE A 836 11.70 -23.41 13.56
#